data_474b45ef63ec25cf28fd449cae875e5b
#
_entry.id   474b45ef63ec25cf28fd449cae875e5b
#
_cell.length_a   1.000
_cell.length_b   1.000
_cell.length_c   1.000
_cell.angle_alpha   90.00
_cell.angle_beta   90.00
_cell.angle_gamma   90.00
#
_symmetry.space_group_name_H-M   'P 1'
#
loop_
_entity.id
_entity.type
_entity.pdbx_description
1 polymer ?
#
loop_
_entity_poly.entity_id
_entity_poly.type
_entity_poly.pdbx_seq_one_letter_code
_entity_poly.pdbx_strand_id
1 'polypeptide(L)'
;MTELALTRIFSVTMYYHFAFLAISIALFGLSASGVAVYLARRRLTTFDVGVLLSATALAHALATLVALACLVRIRVGLNYSPENLGLMLAIYALAALPFFTGGSVMSIAFTRMADRINVLYAADLIGAATGCLVLIPLLNWLGAPGVVMTAAALSTLAAISFAPRSQRRRFAAFAVVLLAVSISAQLAGAAPFDVVDTKGHVGDRILFSKWNSFSRVAVYDRPHGEWSLSPKFTGVRPPSLFMDIDSAASTPILKGTGSIADASYLRYELTAIGYHLAEHRPGFTSLVIGPGGGRDLLSALVFGASHVDGVEINPIIARDVMLDRFRAFSGGVYADPRVSIHVDDGRNFVRRSADKYDVIQASLVDTWAATAAGAYTLTENSLYTKEAFGEYIDHLSDSGVLTITRWVFDGLRLVSLAQDACAERGLDAATRLAIIRSDRVATFLLKKQPFTSEEVNELREVSAQLGFDILYAPGVSAAAGSEDPIEMQRTGTSAADYRRLILTGNRPQFLASYPLDESSTTDDRPFFFHTTRLRDQMQVAFGRSMLFGNGLSALMTLMAISAALVVVFVIGPLLVGGERPGAGWAGWLAYFGALGAGFMLLEVALLQRFVLLLGHPVYSLTVTLFSLLLGTGLGSLISRGIAPGRVRDLTVKALGGVAIVAVAAAFGLARLVDIGIPWELPVRIAFAVLLIAPVGILLGMPLPGGLRLLAADRADIIPWGWGINGAFSVVGATLAVFIAMNWGFSVTLMSAAVVYALAALLLQRHAH
;
A
#
# COMPACT_ATOMS: atom_id res chain seq x y z
N MET A 1 3.84 15.66 -0.95
CA MET A 1 2.39 15.94 -0.81
C MET A 1 1.61 15.56 -2.08
N THR A 2 1.86 16.18 -3.24
CA THR A 2 1.11 15.94 -4.49
C THR A 2 1.14 14.48 -4.93
N GLU A 3 2.28 13.82 -4.88
CA GLU A 3 2.46 12.41 -5.22
C GLU A 3 1.53 11.51 -4.39
N LEU A 4 1.60 11.62 -3.07
CA LEU A 4 0.81 10.81 -2.15
C LEU A 4 -0.70 11.13 -2.22
N ALA A 5 -1.07 12.38 -2.49
CA ALA A 5 -2.46 12.74 -2.71
C ALA A 5 -3.00 12.21 -4.06
N LEU A 6 -2.20 12.25 -5.13
CA LEU A 6 -2.57 11.64 -6.42
C LEU A 6 -2.73 10.12 -6.32
N THR A 7 -1.86 9.45 -5.55
CA THR A 7 -2.01 8.02 -5.26
C THR A 7 -3.38 7.73 -4.64
N ARG A 8 -3.83 8.56 -3.69
CA ARG A 8 -5.17 8.46 -3.08
C ARG A 8 -6.29 8.67 -4.09
N ILE A 9 -6.15 9.69 -4.95
CA ILE A 9 -7.14 9.96 -6.00
C ILE A 9 -7.24 8.78 -6.96
N PHE A 10 -6.10 8.25 -7.42
CA PHE A 10 -6.07 7.12 -8.34
C PHE A 10 -6.67 5.84 -7.74
N SER A 11 -6.48 5.59 -6.44
CA SER A 11 -7.09 4.43 -5.79
C SER A 11 -8.62 4.45 -5.84
N VAL A 12 -9.23 5.62 -5.84
CA VAL A 12 -10.69 5.82 -5.88
C VAL A 12 -11.25 5.89 -7.30
N THR A 13 -10.58 6.65 -8.17
CA THR A 13 -11.09 6.94 -9.53
C THR A 13 -10.73 5.88 -10.56
N MET A 14 -9.63 5.17 -10.31
CA MET A 14 -9.07 4.18 -11.23
C MET A 14 -8.84 2.86 -10.48
N TYR A 15 -8.42 1.84 -11.23
CA TYR A 15 -8.03 0.59 -10.60
C TYR A 15 -6.72 0.75 -9.81
N TYR A 16 -6.56 0.00 -8.75
CA TYR A 16 -5.44 0.08 -7.81
C TYR A 16 -4.03 0.04 -8.46
N HIS A 17 -3.88 -0.58 -9.62
CA HIS A 17 -2.63 -0.61 -10.40
C HIS A 17 -2.10 0.79 -10.75
N PHE A 18 -3.00 1.77 -10.90
CA PHE A 18 -2.63 3.15 -11.23
C PHE A 18 -2.09 3.93 -10.02
N ALA A 19 -2.43 3.52 -8.80
CA ALA A 19 -1.84 4.12 -7.61
C ALA A 19 -0.32 3.90 -7.56
N PHE A 20 0.13 2.69 -7.92
CA PHE A 20 1.55 2.37 -8.05
C PHE A 20 2.24 3.21 -9.15
N LEU A 21 1.51 3.44 -10.24
CA LEU A 21 2.00 4.24 -11.35
C LEU A 21 2.33 5.68 -10.91
N ALA A 22 1.62 6.24 -9.92
CA ALA A 22 1.81 7.64 -9.49
C ALA A 22 3.25 7.92 -9.03
N ILE A 23 3.88 7.02 -8.30
CA ILE A 23 5.28 7.18 -7.84
C ILE A 23 6.24 7.12 -9.02
N SER A 24 6.08 6.12 -9.90
CA SER A 24 6.90 6.01 -11.10
C SER A 24 6.79 7.25 -11.99
N ILE A 25 5.57 7.80 -12.12
CA ILE A 25 5.32 9.03 -12.89
C ILE A 25 5.99 10.25 -12.22
N ALA A 26 5.92 10.35 -10.89
CA ALA A 26 6.54 11.45 -10.16
C ALA A 26 8.06 11.46 -10.39
N LEU A 27 8.71 10.33 -10.17
CA LEU A 27 10.14 10.16 -10.37
C LEU A 27 10.54 10.39 -11.84
N PHE A 28 9.73 9.91 -12.77
CA PHE A 28 9.92 10.17 -14.21
C PHE A 28 9.83 11.65 -14.54
N GLY A 29 8.79 12.35 -14.06
CA GLY A 29 8.61 13.79 -14.29
C GLY A 29 9.80 14.61 -13.77
N LEU A 30 10.27 14.29 -12.56
CA LEU A 30 11.46 14.91 -11.96
C LEU A 30 12.71 14.65 -12.82
N SER A 31 12.95 13.41 -13.25
CA SER A 31 14.11 13.04 -14.07
C SER A 31 14.09 13.71 -15.44
N ALA A 32 12.94 13.70 -16.11
CA ALA A 32 12.76 14.35 -17.42
C ALA A 32 12.97 15.87 -17.35
N SER A 33 12.58 16.49 -16.24
CA SER A 33 12.81 17.94 -16.02
C SER A 33 14.29 18.28 -15.96
N GLY A 34 15.10 17.46 -15.30
CA GLY A 34 16.55 17.64 -15.22
C GLY A 34 17.20 17.62 -16.62
N VAL A 35 16.80 16.65 -17.44
CA VAL A 35 17.26 16.54 -18.83
C VAL A 35 16.81 17.74 -19.67
N ALA A 36 15.53 18.15 -19.57
CA ALA A 36 15.00 19.29 -20.30
C ALA A 36 15.73 20.59 -19.95
N VAL A 37 15.98 20.86 -18.67
CA VAL A 37 16.74 22.02 -18.19
C VAL A 37 18.18 21.98 -18.71
N TYR A 38 18.82 20.81 -18.72
CA TYR A 38 20.16 20.64 -19.27
C TYR A 38 20.21 20.95 -20.77
N LEU A 39 19.31 20.41 -21.56
CA LEU A 39 19.25 20.69 -23.00
C LEU A 39 18.96 22.16 -23.31
N ALA A 40 18.12 22.79 -22.46
CA ALA A 40 17.76 24.19 -22.58
C ALA A 40 18.80 25.16 -21.96
N ARG A 41 19.87 24.68 -21.31
CA ARG A 41 20.78 25.48 -20.47
C ARG A 41 21.29 26.76 -21.13
N ARG A 42 21.67 26.72 -22.44
CA ARG A 42 22.15 27.87 -23.17
C ARG A 42 21.11 28.98 -23.27
N ARG A 43 19.83 28.64 -23.45
CA ARG A 43 18.72 29.61 -23.52
C ARG A 43 18.35 30.09 -22.10
N LEU A 44 18.39 29.22 -21.10
CA LEU A 44 18.01 29.56 -19.73
C LEU A 44 19.03 30.51 -19.08
N THR A 45 20.29 30.54 -19.52
CA THR A 45 21.30 31.50 -19.04
C THR A 45 21.04 32.94 -19.38
N THR A 46 20.21 33.22 -20.40
CA THR A 46 19.88 34.59 -20.81
C THR A 46 18.84 35.28 -19.92
N PHE A 47 18.12 34.51 -19.09
CA PHE A 47 17.08 35.03 -18.22
C PHE A 47 17.59 35.28 -16.79
N ASP A 48 16.98 36.26 -16.12
CA ASP A 48 17.17 36.45 -14.69
C ASP A 48 16.68 35.22 -13.90
N VAL A 49 17.47 34.76 -12.93
CA VAL A 49 17.21 33.56 -12.15
C VAL A 49 15.90 33.66 -11.36
N GLY A 50 15.65 34.84 -10.76
CA GLY A 50 14.43 35.05 -9.95
C GLY A 50 13.17 35.03 -10.83
N VAL A 51 13.23 35.64 -12.04
CA VAL A 51 12.11 35.58 -13.00
C VAL A 51 11.85 34.16 -13.45
N LEU A 52 12.92 33.43 -13.77
CA LEU A 52 12.82 32.05 -14.24
C LEU A 52 12.23 31.11 -13.16
N LEU A 53 12.72 31.18 -11.92
CA LEU A 53 12.20 30.39 -10.80
C LEU A 53 10.75 30.75 -10.47
N SER A 54 10.39 32.04 -10.52
CA SER A 54 9.00 32.48 -10.30
C SER A 54 8.06 31.98 -11.38
N ALA A 55 8.45 32.08 -12.65
CA ALA A 55 7.63 31.63 -13.76
C ALA A 55 7.42 30.10 -13.72
N THR A 56 8.48 29.33 -13.45
CA THR A 56 8.38 27.86 -13.35
C THR A 56 7.59 27.42 -12.12
N ALA A 57 7.66 28.13 -10.98
CA ALA A 57 6.85 27.85 -9.80
C ALA A 57 5.35 28.14 -10.04
N LEU A 58 5.00 29.22 -10.78
CA LEU A 58 3.61 29.46 -11.21
C LEU A 58 3.15 28.40 -12.23
N ALA A 59 4.02 27.99 -13.15
CA ALA A 59 3.71 26.92 -14.09
C ALA A 59 3.44 25.60 -13.33
N HIS A 60 4.19 25.31 -12.24
CA HIS A 60 3.94 24.16 -11.38
C HIS A 60 2.56 24.27 -10.70
N ALA A 61 2.21 25.42 -10.13
CA ALA A 61 0.91 25.62 -9.51
C ALA A 61 -0.24 25.41 -10.52
N LEU A 62 -0.14 26.00 -11.70
CA LEU A 62 -1.13 25.85 -12.76
C LEU A 62 -1.21 24.39 -13.26
N ALA A 63 -0.07 23.76 -13.53
CA ALA A 63 0.01 22.36 -13.95
C ALA A 63 -0.65 21.42 -12.93
N THR A 64 -0.44 21.67 -11.64
CA THR A 64 -1.03 20.90 -10.56
C THR A 64 -2.56 21.01 -10.55
N LEU A 65 -3.11 22.23 -10.69
CA LEU A 65 -4.57 22.44 -10.74
C LEU A 65 -5.19 21.84 -12.00
N VAL A 66 -4.55 22.03 -13.18
CA VAL A 66 -5.03 21.45 -14.44
C VAL A 66 -4.99 19.93 -14.40
N ALA A 67 -3.89 19.36 -13.91
CA ALA A 67 -3.77 17.90 -13.76
C ALA A 67 -4.89 17.37 -12.84
N LEU A 68 -5.12 17.99 -11.69
CA LEU A 68 -6.19 17.58 -10.76
C LEU A 68 -7.55 17.63 -11.45
N ALA A 69 -7.92 18.77 -12.08
CA ALA A 69 -9.21 18.95 -12.73
C ALA A 69 -9.49 17.93 -13.84
N CYS A 70 -8.45 17.51 -14.56
CA CYS A 70 -8.56 16.49 -15.60
C CYS A 70 -8.60 15.08 -15.01
N LEU A 71 -7.67 14.76 -14.09
CA LEU A 71 -7.50 13.39 -13.56
C LEU A 71 -8.71 12.90 -12.75
N VAL A 72 -9.41 13.78 -12.04
CA VAL A 72 -10.64 13.41 -11.31
C VAL A 72 -11.81 13.07 -12.24
N ARG A 73 -11.71 13.35 -13.55
CA ARG A 73 -12.76 13.14 -14.56
C ARG A 73 -12.44 12.05 -15.57
N ILE A 74 -11.17 11.75 -15.81
CA ILE A 74 -10.77 10.75 -16.79
C ILE A 74 -11.05 9.35 -16.22
N ARG A 75 -11.73 8.54 -17.01
CA ARG A 75 -12.03 7.14 -16.69
C ARG A 75 -11.38 6.25 -17.74
N VAL A 76 -10.75 5.17 -17.30
CA VAL A 76 -10.12 4.18 -18.17
C VAL A 76 -10.77 2.83 -17.92
N GLY A 77 -11.18 2.18 -19.01
CA GLY A 77 -11.63 0.79 -18.96
C GLY A 77 -10.45 -0.18 -18.82
N LEU A 78 -10.72 -1.38 -18.30
CA LEU A 78 -9.72 -2.45 -18.21
C LEU A 78 -9.45 -3.15 -19.54
N ASN A 79 -10.31 -2.93 -20.53
CA ASN A 79 -10.20 -3.60 -21.83
C ASN A 79 -9.04 -3.04 -22.63
N TYR A 80 -8.31 -3.92 -23.30
CA TYR A 80 -7.27 -3.50 -24.23
C TYR A 80 -7.94 -2.90 -25.48
N SER A 81 -7.89 -1.58 -25.59
CA SER A 81 -8.35 -0.86 -26.78
C SER A 81 -7.41 0.32 -27.06
N PRO A 82 -7.27 0.77 -28.31
CA PRO A 82 -6.49 1.96 -28.64
C PRO A 82 -6.96 3.19 -27.88
N GLU A 83 -8.27 3.31 -27.61
CA GLU A 83 -8.86 4.40 -26.82
C GLU A 83 -8.37 4.38 -25.38
N ASN A 84 -8.45 3.22 -24.68
CA ASN A 84 -7.96 3.08 -23.31
C ASN A 84 -6.45 3.30 -23.22
N LEU A 85 -5.68 2.86 -24.23
CA LEU A 85 -4.25 3.14 -24.30
C LEU A 85 -3.98 4.65 -24.45
N GLY A 86 -4.74 5.34 -25.29
CA GLY A 86 -4.66 6.80 -25.45
C GLY A 86 -4.99 7.55 -24.15
N LEU A 87 -6.05 7.12 -23.45
CA LEU A 87 -6.43 7.68 -22.15
C LEU A 87 -5.35 7.43 -21.09
N MET A 88 -4.74 6.24 -21.06
CA MET A 88 -3.63 5.93 -20.16
C MET A 88 -2.42 6.84 -20.42
N LEU A 89 -2.04 7.06 -21.67
CA LEU A 89 -0.95 7.98 -22.03
C LEU A 89 -1.28 9.41 -21.61
N ALA A 90 -2.54 9.86 -21.78
CA ALA A 90 -3.00 11.17 -21.33
C ALA A 90 -2.94 11.30 -19.79
N ILE A 91 -3.38 10.30 -19.04
CA ILE A 91 -3.26 10.24 -17.57
C ILE A 91 -1.79 10.33 -17.17
N TYR A 92 -0.93 9.57 -17.85
CA TYR A 92 0.50 9.57 -17.57
C TYR A 92 1.10 10.96 -17.78
N ALA A 93 0.82 11.59 -18.92
CA ALA A 93 1.31 12.92 -19.24
C ALA A 93 0.78 13.99 -18.27
N LEU A 94 -0.53 13.97 -17.97
CA LEU A 94 -1.15 14.90 -17.01
C LEU A 94 -0.60 14.74 -15.60
N ALA A 95 -0.43 13.50 -15.13
CA ALA A 95 0.12 13.24 -13.81
C ALA A 95 1.62 13.57 -13.70
N ALA A 96 2.40 13.40 -14.80
CA ALA A 96 3.82 13.76 -14.85
C ALA A 96 4.05 15.29 -14.89
N LEU A 97 3.09 16.05 -15.39
CA LEU A 97 3.23 17.49 -15.63
C LEU A 97 3.55 18.31 -14.37
N PRO A 98 2.89 18.13 -13.22
CA PRO A 98 3.28 18.77 -11.97
C PRO A 98 4.72 18.46 -11.57
N PHE A 99 5.14 17.19 -11.65
CA PHE A 99 6.48 16.77 -11.25
C PHE A 99 7.55 17.28 -12.22
N PHE A 100 7.24 17.34 -13.52
CA PHE A 100 8.11 17.93 -14.51
C PHE A 100 8.33 19.43 -14.25
N THR A 101 7.26 20.17 -14.00
CA THR A 101 7.34 21.61 -13.73
C THR A 101 7.99 21.92 -12.37
N GLY A 102 7.64 21.17 -11.32
CA GLY A 102 8.26 21.29 -10.00
C GLY A 102 9.74 20.89 -10.02
N GLY A 103 10.08 19.77 -10.68
CA GLY A 103 11.46 19.34 -10.89
C GLY A 103 12.29 20.35 -11.70
N SER A 104 11.63 21.09 -12.62
CA SER A 104 12.30 22.17 -13.36
C SER A 104 12.73 23.32 -12.45
N VAL A 105 11.94 23.67 -11.42
CA VAL A 105 12.34 24.67 -10.41
C VAL A 105 13.64 24.24 -9.73
N MET A 106 13.69 22.99 -9.26
CA MET A 106 14.85 22.44 -8.57
C MET A 106 16.06 22.32 -9.53
N SER A 107 15.86 21.80 -10.72
CA SER A 107 16.93 21.65 -11.72
C SER A 107 17.54 22.98 -12.13
N ILE A 108 16.73 24.03 -12.28
CA ILE A 108 17.19 25.39 -12.55
C ILE A 108 17.98 25.92 -11.35
N ALA A 109 17.47 25.75 -10.13
CA ALA A 109 18.16 26.19 -8.91
C ALA A 109 19.53 25.52 -8.77
N PHE A 110 19.62 24.21 -8.95
CA PHE A 110 20.88 23.46 -8.89
C PHE A 110 21.87 23.89 -9.99
N THR A 111 21.39 24.12 -11.21
CA THR A 111 22.24 24.52 -12.33
C THR A 111 22.78 25.93 -12.16
N ARG A 112 21.94 26.85 -11.64
CA ARG A 112 22.28 28.28 -11.56
C ARG A 112 22.96 28.68 -10.23
N MET A 113 22.88 27.84 -9.20
CA MET A 113 23.45 28.07 -7.86
C MET A 113 24.26 26.85 -7.37
N ALA A 114 25.06 26.27 -8.27
CA ALA A 114 25.82 25.05 -8.03
C ALA A 114 26.78 25.11 -6.83
N ASP A 115 27.29 26.30 -6.50
CA ASP A 115 28.10 26.58 -5.32
C ASP A 115 27.36 26.31 -3.99
N ARG A 116 26.02 26.30 -4.00
CA ARG A 116 25.16 26.09 -2.84
C ARG A 116 24.38 24.75 -2.90
N ILE A 117 24.79 23.82 -3.74
CA ILE A 117 24.03 22.57 -4.02
C ILE A 117 23.67 21.79 -2.76
N ASN A 118 24.58 21.69 -1.78
CA ASN A 118 24.29 20.98 -0.51
C ASN A 118 23.17 21.64 0.29
N VAL A 119 23.11 22.98 0.31
CA VAL A 119 22.06 23.72 1.03
C VAL A 119 20.73 23.61 0.32
N LEU A 120 20.74 23.73 -1.02
CA LEU A 120 19.53 23.59 -1.83
C LEU A 120 18.95 22.18 -1.72
N TYR A 121 19.79 21.16 -1.83
CA TYR A 121 19.39 19.76 -1.68
C TYR A 121 18.85 19.46 -0.28
N ALA A 122 19.52 19.99 0.76
CA ALA A 122 19.03 19.84 2.13
C ALA A 122 17.68 20.55 2.33
N ALA A 123 17.51 21.75 1.79
CA ALA A 123 16.25 22.50 1.89
C ALA A 123 15.09 21.77 1.18
N ASP A 124 15.36 21.18 0.01
CA ASP A 124 14.42 20.35 -0.73
C ASP A 124 13.97 19.14 0.10
N LEU A 125 14.92 18.38 0.62
CA LEU A 125 14.64 17.18 1.41
C LEU A 125 13.93 17.47 2.73
N ILE A 126 14.33 18.54 3.44
CA ILE A 126 13.66 18.97 4.67
C ILE A 126 12.24 19.45 4.36
N GLY A 127 12.06 20.17 3.24
CA GLY A 127 10.74 20.56 2.75
C GLY A 127 9.86 19.36 2.41
N ALA A 128 10.42 18.36 1.74
CA ALA A 128 9.74 17.12 1.42
C ALA A 128 9.38 16.33 2.70
N ALA A 129 10.29 16.23 3.66
CA ALA A 129 10.04 15.63 4.98
C ALA A 129 8.88 16.32 5.72
N THR A 130 8.90 17.66 5.76
CA THR A 130 7.81 18.45 6.35
C THR A 130 6.50 18.19 5.62
N GLY A 131 6.53 18.11 4.29
CA GLY A 131 5.38 17.76 3.46
C GLY A 131 4.80 16.37 3.79
N CYS A 132 5.63 15.38 4.08
CA CYS A 132 5.18 14.06 4.54
C CYS A 132 4.49 14.14 5.90
N LEU A 133 5.05 14.88 6.86
CA LEU A 133 4.50 15.02 8.20
C LEU A 133 3.13 15.72 8.19
N VAL A 134 3.00 16.78 7.41
CA VAL A 134 1.76 17.58 7.31
C VAL A 134 0.68 16.91 6.47
N LEU A 135 1.05 15.91 5.68
CA LEU A 135 0.12 15.21 4.78
C LEU A 135 -1.07 14.57 5.51
N ILE A 136 -0.81 13.85 6.63
CA ILE A 136 -1.87 13.15 7.38
C ILE A 136 -2.95 14.12 7.88
N PRO A 137 -2.63 15.19 8.63
CA PRO A 137 -3.66 16.13 9.06
C PRO A 137 -4.36 16.81 7.88
N LEU A 138 -3.67 17.14 6.81
CA LEU A 138 -4.29 17.74 5.63
C LEU A 138 -5.23 16.77 4.91
N LEU A 139 -4.88 15.49 4.75
CA LEU A 139 -5.77 14.49 4.18
C LEU A 139 -7.03 14.29 5.02
N ASN A 140 -6.89 14.27 6.33
CA ASN A 140 -8.01 14.11 7.25
C ASN A 140 -8.94 15.33 7.26
N TRP A 141 -8.42 16.52 6.99
CA TRP A 141 -9.18 17.78 7.04
C TRP A 141 -9.71 18.19 5.66
N LEU A 142 -8.87 18.13 4.61
CA LEU A 142 -9.17 18.67 3.28
C LEU A 142 -9.46 17.59 2.23
N GLY A 143 -9.18 16.32 2.54
CA GLY A 143 -9.20 15.24 1.58
C GLY A 143 -8.07 15.31 0.54
N ALA A 144 -7.97 14.29 -0.30
CA ALA A 144 -6.88 14.22 -1.28
C ALA A 144 -6.89 15.35 -2.31
N PRO A 145 -8.03 15.74 -2.90
CA PRO A 145 -8.07 16.91 -3.80
C PRO A 145 -7.63 18.21 -3.11
N GLY A 146 -8.05 18.44 -1.86
CA GLY A 146 -7.67 19.61 -1.08
C GLY A 146 -6.17 19.68 -0.78
N VAL A 147 -5.52 18.54 -0.57
CA VAL A 147 -4.05 18.47 -0.41
C VAL A 147 -3.33 18.90 -1.70
N VAL A 148 -3.81 18.45 -2.86
CA VAL A 148 -3.22 18.85 -4.16
C VAL A 148 -3.39 20.36 -4.38
N MET A 149 -4.56 20.92 -4.06
CA MET A 149 -4.78 22.36 -4.12
C MET A 149 -3.89 23.14 -3.15
N THR A 150 -3.64 22.60 -1.95
CA THR A 150 -2.71 23.19 -0.98
C THR A 150 -1.28 23.19 -1.51
N ALA A 151 -0.84 22.13 -2.18
CA ALA A 151 0.47 22.09 -2.82
C ALA A 151 0.61 23.15 -3.94
N ALA A 152 -0.43 23.34 -4.75
CA ALA A 152 -0.48 24.40 -5.75
C ALA A 152 -0.39 25.80 -5.09
N ALA A 153 -1.12 26.02 -3.98
CA ALA A 153 -1.05 27.26 -3.23
C ALA A 153 0.36 27.54 -2.67
N LEU A 154 1.03 26.53 -2.10
CA LEU A 154 2.43 26.67 -1.66
C LEU A 154 3.37 27.05 -2.80
N SER A 155 3.14 26.50 -4.00
CA SER A 155 3.95 26.86 -5.19
C SER A 155 3.73 28.30 -5.62
N THR A 156 2.54 28.88 -5.44
CA THR A 156 2.30 30.30 -5.72
C THR A 156 3.06 31.19 -4.72
N LEU A 157 3.12 30.78 -3.44
CA LEU A 157 3.91 31.49 -2.42
C LEU A 157 5.40 31.44 -2.73
N ALA A 158 5.89 30.29 -3.17
CA ALA A 158 7.28 30.15 -3.65
C ALA A 158 7.58 31.08 -4.83
N ALA A 159 6.67 31.18 -5.80
CA ALA A 159 6.81 32.08 -6.95
C ALA A 159 6.94 33.56 -6.54
N ILE A 160 6.14 34.01 -5.55
CA ILE A 160 6.25 35.38 -5.00
C ILE A 160 7.60 35.56 -4.31
N SER A 161 8.09 34.55 -3.60
CA SER A 161 9.34 34.61 -2.86
C SER A 161 10.56 34.72 -3.79
N PHE A 162 10.54 34.03 -4.94
CA PHE A 162 11.60 34.09 -5.94
C PHE A 162 11.56 35.36 -6.79
N ALA A 163 10.42 36.07 -6.85
CA ALA A 163 10.21 37.17 -7.76
C ALA A 163 11.16 38.36 -7.48
N PRO A 164 11.84 38.89 -8.49
CA PRO A 164 12.58 40.13 -8.38
C PRO A 164 11.68 41.30 -7.93
N ARG A 165 12.20 42.21 -7.16
CA ARG A 165 11.44 43.37 -6.62
C ARG A 165 10.68 44.13 -7.68
N SER A 166 11.26 44.30 -8.88
CA SER A 166 10.65 45.00 -10.01
C SER A 166 9.41 44.31 -10.61
N GLN A 167 9.33 42.97 -10.51
CA GLN A 167 8.24 42.16 -11.10
C GLN A 167 7.35 41.51 -10.05
N ARG A 168 7.66 41.68 -8.78
CA ARG A 168 6.96 41.01 -7.65
C ARG A 168 5.45 41.24 -7.66
N ARG A 169 4.99 42.44 -8.03
CA ARG A 169 3.55 42.75 -8.15
C ARG A 169 2.85 41.92 -9.21
N ARG A 170 3.51 41.67 -10.37
CA ARG A 170 2.94 40.84 -11.46
C ARG A 170 2.80 39.39 -11.02
N PHE A 171 3.87 38.81 -10.46
CA PHE A 171 3.84 37.45 -9.93
C PHE A 171 2.85 37.29 -8.77
N ALA A 172 2.76 38.28 -7.89
CA ALA A 172 1.77 38.31 -6.80
C ALA A 172 0.34 38.34 -7.33
N ALA A 173 0.04 39.11 -8.38
CA ALA A 173 -1.30 39.14 -8.98
C ALA A 173 -1.70 37.75 -9.55
N PHE A 174 -0.82 37.09 -10.28
CA PHE A 174 -1.08 35.71 -10.77
C PHE A 174 -1.25 34.72 -9.61
N ALA A 175 -0.38 34.81 -8.60
CA ALA A 175 -0.49 33.96 -7.42
C ALA A 175 -1.80 34.14 -6.67
N VAL A 176 -2.26 35.38 -6.48
CA VAL A 176 -3.56 35.68 -5.85
C VAL A 176 -4.73 35.08 -6.62
N VAL A 177 -4.69 35.16 -7.97
CA VAL A 177 -5.73 34.51 -8.80
C VAL A 177 -5.75 33.00 -8.59
N LEU A 178 -4.60 32.33 -8.65
CA LEU A 178 -4.52 30.88 -8.43
C LEU A 178 -4.92 30.47 -7.01
N LEU A 179 -4.54 31.26 -6.00
CA LEU A 179 -4.98 31.07 -4.62
C LEU A 179 -6.50 31.25 -4.47
N ALA A 180 -7.06 32.31 -5.09
CA ALA A 180 -8.50 32.55 -5.05
C ALA A 180 -9.27 31.41 -5.72
N VAL A 181 -8.79 30.87 -6.85
CA VAL A 181 -9.37 29.67 -7.49
C VAL A 181 -9.31 28.45 -6.55
N SER A 182 -8.16 28.19 -5.94
CA SER A 182 -8.00 27.08 -5.03
C SER A 182 -8.91 27.17 -3.80
N ILE A 183 -8.97 28.34 -3.17
CA ILE A 183 -9.78 28.59 -1.96
C ILE A 183 -11.27 28.55 -2.30
N SER A 184 -11.70 29.23 -3.40
CA SER A 184 -13.11 29.24 -3.79
C SER A 184 -13.60 27.85 -4.18
N ALA A 185 -12.79 27.07 -4.87
CA ALA A 185 -13.11 25.69 -5.20
C ALA A 185 -13.27 24.83 -3.93
N GLN A 186 -12.42 25.04 -2.94
CA GLN A 186 -12.49 24.31 -1.68
C GLN A 186 -13.72 24.68 -0.83
N LEU A 187 -14.03 25.97 -0.73
CA LEU A 187 -15.17 26.47 0.04
C LEU A 187 -16.52 26.12 -0.61
N ALA A 188 -16.56 26.05 -1.93
CA ALA A 188 -17.78 25.70 -2.66
C ALA A 188 -18.09 24.19 -2.69
N GLY A 189 -17.23 23.35 -2.12
CA GLY A 189 -17.33 21.89 -2.26
C GLY A 189 -17.26 21.46 -3.73
N ALA A 190 -16.42 22.12 -4.52
CA ALA A 190 -16.77 22.39 -5.88
C ALA A 190 -16.27 21.39 -6.91
N ALA A 191 -17.20 21.11 -7.71
CA ALA A 191 -17.25 20.29 -8.87
C ALA A 191 -16.07 20.24 -9.85
N PRO A 192 -15.15 21.20 -10.08
CA PRO A 192 -14.06 20.83 -10.97
C PRO A 192 -12.99 19.96 -10.33
N PHE A 193 -12.84 19.95 -9.02
CA PHE A 193 -11.73 19.31 -8.33
C PHE A 193 -12.12 18.15 -7.41
N ASP A 194 -13.42 17.90 -7.22
CA ASP A 194 -13.87 16.78 -6.38
C ASP A 194 -14.07 15.49 -7.19
N VAL A 195 -13.94 14.36 -6.51
CA VAL A 195 -14.20 13.03 -7.06
C VAL A 195 -15.70 12.74 -6.91
N VAL A 196 -16.45 12.97 -8.00
CA VAL A 196 -17.91 12.72 -8.04
C VAL A 196 -18.17 11.26 -8.42
N ASP A 197 -17.57 10.80 -9.50
CA ASP A 197 -17.71 9.43 -9.99
C ASP A 197 -16.47 8.62 -9.67
N THR A 198 -16.68 7.38 -9.27
CA THR A 198 -15.63 6.45 -8.91
C THR A 198 -15.67 5.19 -9.77
N LYS A 199 -14.63 4.36 -9.72
CA LYS A 199 -14.48 3.16 -10.56
C LYS A 199 -15.65 2.15 -10.47
N GLY A 200 -16.37 2.12 -9.34
CA GLY A 200 -17.49 1.18 -9.10
C GLY A 200 -18.86 1.84 -9.13
N HIS A 201 -18.92 3.17 -9.18
CA HIS A 201 -20.16 3.93 -8.98
C HIS A 201 -20.23 5.12 -9.92
N VAL A 202 -21.02 4.96 -10.97
CA VAL A 202 -21.25 6.00 -11.97
C VAL A 202 -22.72 6.42 -11.89
N GLY A 203 -22.96 7.66 -11.46
CA GLY A 203 -24.31 8.18 -11.30
C GLY A 203 -25.07 7.66 -10.07
N ASP A 204 -24.45 6.89 -9.19
CA ASP A 204 -25.07 6.43 -7.94
C ASP A 204 -25.26 7.59 -6.96
N ARG A 205 -26.41 7.60 -6.27
CA ARG A 205 -26.71 8.62 -5.25
C ARG A 205 -25.84 8.41 -4.02
N ILE A 206 -24.92 9.35 -3.77
CA ILE A 206 -24.07 9.36 -2.59
C ILE A 206 -24.85 9.95 -1.41
N LEU A 207 -24.99 9.20 -0.31
CA LEU A 207 -25.60 9.65 0.94
C LEU A 207 -24.57 10.25 1.90
N PHE A 208 -23.33 9.78 1.81
CA PHE A 208 -22.20 10.21 2.63
C PHE A 208 -20.90 9.96 1.89
N SER A 209 -19.94 10.86 2.02
CA SER A 209 -18.58 10.68 1.52
C SER A 209 -17.60 11.49 2.35
N LYS A 210 -16.52 10.85 2.80
CA LYS A 210 -15.48 11.51 3.59
C LYS A 210 -14.11 10.91 3.28
N TRP A 211 -13.10 11.76 3.22
CA TRP A 211 -11.71 11.37 3.09
C TRP A 211 -10.99 11.36 4.42
N ASN A 212 -10.03 10.46 4.58
CA ASN A 212 -9.01 10.56 5.59
C ASN A 212 -7.65 10.15 5.00
N SER A 213 -6.63 10.04 5.85
CA SER A 213 -5.31 9.58 5.44
C SER A 213 -5.32 8.13 4.94
N PHE A 214 -6.31 7.32 5.31
CA PHE A 214 -6.41 5.90 4.97
C PHE A 214 -7.14 5.65 3.66
N SER A 215 -8.27 6.34 3.45
CA SER A 215 -9.22 6.03 2.37
C SER A 215 -10.20 7.16 2.10
N ARG A 216 -11.02 6.95 1.09
CA ARG A 216 -12.33 7.58 0.95
C ARG A 216 -13.39 6.55 1.32
N VAL A 217 -14.18 6.84 2.35
CA VAL A 217 -15.36 6.05 2.68
C VAL A 217 -16.58 6.72 2.04
N ALA A 218 -17.41 5.94 1.35
CA ALA A 218 -18.65 6.43 0.79
C ALA A 218 -19.82 5.48 1.10
N VAL A 219 -21.02 6.05 1.26
CA VAL A 219 -22.27 5.31 1.45
C VAL A 219 -23.23 5.71 0.34
N TYR A 220 -23.80 4.72 -0.34
CA TYR A 220 -24.67 4.89 -1.49
C TYR A 220 -26.09 4.41 -1.19
N ASP A 221 -27.06 5.09 -1.83
CA ASP A 221 -28.48 4.75 -1.77
C ASP A 221 -28.83 3.58 -2.71
N ARG A 222 -28.22 2.45 -2.40
CA ARG A 222 -28.49 1.19 -3.11
C ARG A 222 -28.26 0.00 -2.18
N PRO A 223 -28.94 -1.16 -2.42
CA PRO A 223 -28.70 -2.35 -1.62
C PRO A 223 -27.34 -2.95 -1.92
N HIS A 224 -26.75 -3.57 -0.90
CA HIS A 224 -25.56 -4.41 -1.07
C HIS A 224 -25.96 -5.81 -1.56
N GLY A 225 -25.18 -6.39 -2.45
CA GLY A 225 -25.37 -7.75 -2.91
C GLY A 225 -25.04 -8.78 -1.83
N GLU A 226 -25.70 -9.94 -1.90
CA GLU A 226 -25.46 -11.06 -1.00
C GLU A 226 -24.49 -12.06 -1.64
N TRP A 227 -23.58 -12.58 -0.84
CA TRP A 227 -22.57 -13.53 -1.30
C TRP A 227 -22.32 -14.69 -0.32
N SER A 228 -22.91 -14.65 0.88
CA SER A 228 -22.70 -15.64 1.95
C SER A 228 -24.01 -16.23 2.49
N LEU A 229 -25.16 -15.73 2.04
CA LEU A 229 -26.46 -16.21 2.49
C LEU A 229 -26.77 -17.60 1.93
N SER A 230 -27.34 -18.46 2.77
CA SER A 230 -27.78 -19.79 2.43
C SER A 230 -28.70 -19.80 1.20
N PRO A 231 -28.50 -20.70 0.22
CA PRO A 231 -29.43 -20.88 -0.89
C PRO A 231 -30.81 -21.41 -0.46
N LYS A 232 -30.92 -21.92 0.74
CA LYS A 232 -32.19 -22.42 1.32
C LYS A 232 -32.93 -21.36 2.15
N PHE A 233 -32.40 -20.14 2.25
CA PHE A 233 -33.10 -19.07 2.94
C PHE A 233 -34.28 -18.56 2.13
N THR A 234 -35.49 -18.62 2.70
CA THR A 234 -36.74 -18.18 2.06
C THR A 234 -37.38 -16.99 2.74
N GLY A 235 -36.74 -16.44 3.78
CA GLY A 235 -37.26 -15.29 4.54
C GLY A 235 -37.05 -13.95 3.85
N VAL A 236 -37.51 -12.89 4.50
CA VAL A 236 -37.30 -11.51 4.08
C VAL A 236 -36.04 -10.97 4.74
N ARG A 237 -35.18 -10.36 3.94
CA ARG A 237 -33.97 -9.67 4.44
C ARG A 237 -34.27 -8.21 4.77
N PRO A 238 -33.63 -7.65 5.79
CA PRO A 238 -33.72 -6.22 6.02
C PRO A 238 -33.11 -5.43 4.85
N PRO A 239 -33.62 -4.24 4.51
CA PRO A 239 -32.98 -3.34 3.57
C PRO A 239 -31.53 -3.03 4.00
N SER A 240 -30.67 -2.77 3.05
CA SER A 240 -29.27 -2.39 3.32
C SER A 240 -28.87 -1.18 2.50
N LEU A 241 -27.88 -0.45 2.99
CA LEU A 241 -27.13 0.53 2.21
C LEU A 241 -25.78 -0.05 1.82
N PHE A 242 -25.25 0.43 0.71
CA PHE A 242 -23.94 0.03 0.21
C PHE A 242 -22.89 1.01 0.74
N MET A 243 -21.99 0.53 1.57
CA MET A 243 -20.82 1.29 2.01
C MET A 243 -19.57 0.71 1.37
N ASP A 244 -18.67 1.57 0.90
CA ASP A 244 -17.38 1.13 0.40
C ASP A 244 -16.20 1.98 0.89
N ILE A 245 -15.02 1.40 0.70
CA ILE A 245 -13.73 2.01 0.92
C ILE A 245 -12.99 2.05 -0.43
N ASP A 246 -12.66 3.26 -0.89
CA ASP A 246 -11.95 3.52 -2.16
C ASP A 246 -12.63 2.86 -3.38
N SER A 247 -13.95 2.69 -3.34
CA SER A 247 -14.75 2.01 -4.37
C SER A 247 -14.26 0.59 -4.73
N ALA A 248 -13.67 -0.10 -3.77
CA ALA A 248 -13.11 -1.45 -3.94
C ALA A 248 -13.65 -2.44 -2.90
N ALA A 249 -13.44 -2.18 -1.61
CA ALA A 249 -13.92 -3.05 -0.54
C ALA A 249 -15.29 -2.57 -0.07
N SER A 250 -16.32 -3.41 -0.16
CA SER A 250 -17.69 -3.03 0.20
C SER A 250 -18.27 -3.90 1.30
N THR A 251 -19.17 -3.30 2.07
CA THR A 251 -19.88 -3.93 3.17
C THR A 251 -21.31 -3.38 3.27
N PRO A 252 -22.32 -4.19 3.66
CA PRO A 252 -23.68 -3.70 3.89
C PRO A 252 -23.78 -2.97 5.23
N ILE A 253 -24.51 -1.83 5.26
CA ILE A 253 -25.11 -1.31 6.49
C ILE A 253 -26.53 -1.84 6.51
N LEU A 254 -26.84 -2.75 7.42
CA LEU A 254 -28.16 -3.38 7.53
C LEU A 254 -29.12 -2.44 8.26
N LYS A 255 -30.37 -2.35 7.78
CA LYS A 255 -31.40 -1.63 8.50
C LYS A 255 -31.86 -2.44 9.71
N GLY A 256 -31.76 -1.86 10.88
CA GLY A 256 -32.20 -2.46 12.14
C GLY A 256 -33.13 -1.54 12.93
N THR A 257 -33.97 -2.12 13.80
CA THR A 257 -34.80 -1.39 14.77
C THR A 257 -34.14 -1.28 16.15
N GLY A 258 -32.98 -1.90 16.32
CA GLY A 258 -32.31 -2.11 17.62
C GLY A 258 -32.67 -3.45 18.26
N SER A 259 -33.61 -4.22 17.69
CA SER A 259 -33.93 -5.58 18.13
C SER A 259 -33.04 -6.58 17.40
N ILE A 260 -32.39 -7.48 18.18
CA ILE A 260 -31.60 -8.58 17.63
C ILE A 260 -32.46 -9.53 16.80
N ALA A 261 -33.75 -9.65 17.13
CA ALA A 261 -34.69 -10.50 16.40
C ALA A 261 -34.79 -10.15 14.90
N ASP A 262 -34.62 -8.88 14.54
CA ASP A 262 -34.63 -8.43 13.14
C ASP A 262 -33.47 -8.98 12.33
N ALA A 263 -32.36 -9.33 12.99
CA ALA A 263 -31.16 -9.85 12.41
C ALA A 263 -31.07 -11.40 12.46
N SER A 264 -32.15 -12.10 12.88
CA SER A 264 -32.17 -13.57 13.04
C SER A 264 -31.83 -14.34 11.74
N TYR A 265 -32.04 -13.73 10.57
CA TYR A 265 -31.65 -14.30 9.28
C TYR A 265 -30.12 -14.52 9.17
N LEU A 266 -29.31 -13.82 9.98
CA LEU A 266 -27.85 -14.01 10.00
C LEU A 266 -27.43 -15.40 10.46
N ARG A 267 -28.33 -16.18 11.06
CA ARG A 267 -28.10 -17.61 11.35
C ARG A 267 -28.00 -18.45 10.06
N TYR A 268 -28.44 -17.90 8.93
CA TYR A 268 -28.34 -18.53 7.60
C TYR A 268 -27.12 -18.07 6.80
N GLU A 269 -26.24 -17.26 7.38
CA GLU A 269 -25.03 -16.76 6.72
C GLU A 269 -23.86 -17.73 6.88
N LEU A 270 -23.12 -17.95 5.79
CA LEU A 270 -21.90 -18.75 5.84
C LEU A 270 -20.85 -18.14 6.76
N THR A 271 -20.77 -16.81 6.83
CA THR A 271 -19.84 -16.10 7.73
C THR A 271 -20.12 -16.38 9.20
N ALA A 272 -21.34 -16.75 9.54
CA ALA A 272 -21.77 -17.03 10.91
C ALA A 272 -21.61 -18.50 11.32
N ILE A 273 -21.16 -19.39 10.40
CA ILE A 273 -21.11 -20.84 10.66
C ILE A 273 -20.31 -21.22 11.92
N GLY A 274 -19.25 -20.47 12.23
CA GLY A 274 -18.43 -20.72 13.43
C GLY A 274 -19.16 -20.43 14.74
N TYR A 275 -20.19 -19.59 14.73
CA TYR A 275 -20.98 -19.29 15.94
C TYR A 275 -21.90 -20.42 16.35
N HIS A 276 -22.32 -21.31 15.44
CA HIS A 276 -23.09 -22.50 15.80
C HIS A 276 -22.31 -23.35 16.83
N LEU A 277 -20.98 -23.45 16.70
CA LEU A 277 -20.14 -24.15 17.68
C LEU A 277 -20.05 -23.46 19.05
N ALA A 278 -20.31 -22.14 19.10
CA ALA A 278 -20.17 -21.33 20.30
C ALA A 278 -21.52 -21.10 21.03
N GLU A 279 -22.66 -21.17 20.33
CA GLU A 279 -23.98 -20.82 20.89
C GLU A 279 -24.42 -21.68 22.10
N HIS A 280 -23.88 -22.90 22.24
CA HIS A 280 -24.13 -23.75 23.36
C HIS A 280 -23.34 -23.38 24.64
N ARG A 281 -22.48 -22.37 24.54
CA ARG A 281 -21.66 -21.87 25.65
C ARG A 281 -22.27 -20.58 26.20
N PRO A 282 -22.89 -20.59 27.36
CA PRO A 282 -23.45 -19.40 27.98
C PRO A 282 -22.37 -18.32 28.13
N GLY A 283 -22.62 -17.12 27.59
CA GLY A 283 -21.76 -15.97 27.81
C GLY A 283 -20.45 -16.00 27.05
N PHE A 284 -20.37 -16.67 25.89
CA PHE A 284 -19.18 -16.64 25.04
C PHE A 284 -18.80 -15.23 24.60
N THR A 285 -17.51 -15.05 24.34
CA THR A 285 -16.93 -13.77 23.88
C THR A 285 -16.44 -13.88 22.44
N SER A 286 -16.55 -12.78 21.70
CA SER A 286 -16.13 -12.74 20.29
C SER A 286 -15.25 -11.53 20.00
N LEU A 287 -14.24 -11.73 19.14
CA LEU A 287 -13.47 -10.70 18.50
C LEU A 287 -13.83 -10.66 17.01
N VAL A 288 -14.27 -9.51 16.52
CA VAL A 288 -14.58 -9.29 15.11
C VAL A 288 -13.54 -8.33 14.52
N ILE A 289 -12.71 -8.81 13.60
CA ILE A 289 -11.73 -8.01 12.87
C ILE A 289 -12.40 -7.47 11.61
N GLY A 290 -12.42 -6.15 11.43
CA GLY A 290 -13.05 -5.46 10.31
C GLY A 290 -14.58 -5.56 10.30
N PRO A 291 -15.27 -5.10 11.37
CA PRO A 291 -16.73 -5.20 11.46
C PRO A 291 -17.49 -4.38 10.38
N GLY A 292 -16.87 -3.35 9.79
CA GLY A 292 -17.42 -2.59 8.69
C GLY A 292 -18.83 -2.05 8.96
N GLY A 293 -19.84 -2.51 8.19
CA GLY A 293 -21.24 -2.11 8.38
C GLY A 293 -21.95 -2.81 9.55
N GLY A 294 -21.26 -3.61 10.36
CA GLY A 294 -21.76 -4.19 11.60
C GLY A 294 -22.42 -5.58 11.45
N ARG A 295 -22.42 -6.19 10.28
CA ARG A 295 -23.07 -7.49 10.04
C ARG A 295 -22.51 -8.57 10.97
N ASP A 296 -21.19 -8.69 11.07
CA ASP A 296 -20.55 -9.75 11.85
C ASP A 296 -20.66 -9.49 13.37
N LEU A 297 -20.75 -8.22 13.82
CA LEU A 297 -21.13 -7.89 15.19
C LEU A 297 -22.55 -8.39 15.52
N LEU A 298 -23.50 -8.12 14.61
CA LEU A 298 -24.87 -8.60 14.76
C LEU A 298 -24.93 -10.12 14.76
N SER A 299 -24.11 -10.81 13.93
CA SER A 299 -24.02 -12.26 13.94
C SER A 299 -23.63 -12.79 15.32
N ALA A 300 -22.57 -12.25 15.92
CA ALA A 300 -22.16 -12.65 17.28
C ALA A 300 -23.30 -12.45 18.32
N LEU A 301 -23.98 -11.31 18.26
CA LEU A 301 -25.10 -10.99 19.17
C LEU A 301 -26.30 -11.90 18.96
N VAL A 302 -26.64 -12.25 17.70
CA VAL A 302 -27.75 -13.18 17.36
C VAL A 302 -27.51 -14.57 17.92
N PHE A 303 -26.27 -15.01 17.99
CA PHE A 303 -25.89 -16.29 18.59
C PHE A 303 -25.66 -16.23 20.11
N GLY A 304 -25.85 -15.06 20.74
CA GLY A 304 -25.85 -14.93 22.20
C GLY A 304 -24.52 -14.56 22.84
N ALA A 305 -23.60 -13.95 22.08
CA ALA A 305 -22.37 -13.41 22.65
C ALA A 305 -22.67 -12.44 23.81
N SER A 306 -21.99 -12.61 24.92
CA SER A 306 -22.09 -11.72 26.09
C SER A 306 -21.28 -10.46 25.90
N HIS A 307 -20.18 -10.54 25.14
CA HIS A 307 -19.32 -9.42 24.80
C HIS A 307 -18.69 -9.63 23.43
N VAL A 308 -18.60 -8.54 22.66
CA VAL A 308 -18.01 -8.51 21.31
C VAL A 308 -17.06 -7.34 21.22
N ASP A 309 -15.77 -7.62 21.02
CA ASP A 309 -14.82 -6.61 20.62
C ASP A 309 -14.80 -6.48 19.08
N GLY A 310 -15.08 -5.30 18.57
CA GLY A 310 -15.01 -4.97 17.16
C GLY A 310 -13.79 -4.11 16.88
N VAL A 311 -12.87 -4.57 16.04
CA VAL A 311 -11.64 -3.83 15.69
C VAL A 311 -11.74 -3.31 14.27
N GLU A 312 -11.99 -2.01 14.14
CA GLU A 312 -12.15 -1.32 12.86
C GLU A 312 -10.97 -0.37 12.61
N ILE A 313 -10.23 -0.62 11.54
CA ILE A 313 -9.05 0.18 11.22
C ILE A 313 -9.40 1.61 10.79
N ASN A 314 -10.59 1.83 10.22
CA ASN A 314 -11.00 3.10 9.65
C ASN A 314 -11.87 3.93 10.62
N PRO A 315 -11.32 5.03 11.16
CA PRO A 315 -12.09 5.87 12.08
C PRO A 315 -13.34 6.50 11.46
N ILE A 316 -13.40 6.71 10.13
CA ILE A 316 -14.61 7.21 9.48
C ILE A 316 -15.74 6.20 9.58
N ILE A 317 -15.45 4.91 9.32
CA ILE A 317 -16.46 3.84 9.43
C ILE A 317 -16.97 3.77 10.87
N ALA A 318 -16.05 3.67 11.82
CA ALA A 318 -16.44 3.48 13.22
C ALA A 318 -17.20 4.70 13.79
N ARG A 319 -16.66 5.90 13.62
CA ARG A 319 -17.15 7.11 14.29
C ARG A 319 -18.18 7.85 13.46
N ASP A 320 -17.81 8.27 12.22
CA ASP A 320 -18.65 9.17 11.42
C ASP A 320 -19.84 8.42 10.78
N VAL A 321 -19.65 7.15 10.37
CA VAL A 321 -20.70 6.37 9.71
C VAL A 321 -21.55 5.63 10.73
N MET A 322 -20.96 4.70 11.50
CA MET A 322 -21.72 3.74 12.29
C MET A 322 -22.16 4.29 13.66
N LEU A 323 -21.32 5.10 14.34
CA LEU A 323 -21.68 5.70 15.62
C LEU A 323 -22.46 7.03 15.49
N ASP A 324 -22.40 7.72 14.32
CA ASP A 324 -23.05 9.01 14.12
C ASP A 324 -24.10 8.93 13.00
N ARG A 325 -23.70 9.10 11.72
CA ARG A 325 -24.60 9.38 10.60
C ARG A 325 -25.66 8.30 10.35
N PHE A 326 -25.28 7.04 10.41
CA PHE A 326 -26.16 5.89 10.14
C PHE A 326 -26.47 5.06 11.39
N ARG A 327 -26.21 5.59 12.58
CA ARG A 327 -26.52 4.92 13.84
C ARG A 327 -28.00 4.53 13.93
N ALA A 328 -28.92 5.48 13.65
CA ALA A 328 -30.34 5.20 13.67
C ALA A 328 -30.78 4.20 12.60
N PHE A 329 -30.15 4.24 11.40
CA PHE A 329 -30.45 3.29 10.32
C PHE A 329 -30.02 1.88 10.69
N SER A 330 -28.83 1.71 11.27
CA SER A 330 -28.27 0.40 11.63
C SER A 330 -28.86 -0.19 12.94
N GLY A 331 -29.82 0.47 13.58
CA GLY A 331 -30.33 0.05 14.88
C GLY A 331 -29.33 0.21 16.02
N GLY A 332 -28.23 0.95 15.81
CA GLY A 332 -27.24 1.29 16.83
C GLY A 332 -26.28 0.15 17.21
N VAL A 333 -26.03 -0.81 16.34
CA VAL A 333 -25.19 -2.00 16.65
C VAL A 333 -23.82 -1.65 17.22
N TYR A 334 -23.17 -0.58 16.74
CA TYR A 334 -21.87 -0.11 17.27
C TYR A 334 -21.98 0.53 18.68
N ALA A 335 -23.17 0.81 19.12
CA ALA A 335 -23.47 1.38 20.45
C ALA A 335 -24.23 0.40 21.34
N ASP A 336 -24.35 -0.87 20.95
CA ASP A 336 -24.93 -1.92 21.81
C ASP A 336 -24.03 -2.07 23.07
N PRO A 337 -24.61 -2.16 24.29
CA PRO A 337 -23.83 -2.26 25.52
C PRO A 337 -22.87 -3.46 25.59
N ARG A 338 -23.12 -4.48 24.79
CA ARG A 338 -22.26 -5.68 24.69
C ARG A 338 -21.14 -5.54 23.67
N VAL A 339 -21.09 -4.45 22.91
CA VAL A 339 -20.12 -4.22 21.85
C VAL A 339 -19.12 -3.15 22.27
N SER A 340 -17.85 -3.46 22.20
CA SER A 340 -16.74 -2.51 22.39
C SER A 340 -16.04 -2.30 21.03
N ILE A 341 -16.01 -1.05 20.56
CA ILE A 341 -15.38 -0.72 19.27
C ILE A 341 -14.00 -0.10 19.49
N HIS A 342 -12.99 -0.73 18.91
CA HIS A 342 -11.61 -0.29 18.92
C HIS A 342 -11.20 0.20 17.52
N VAL A 343 -10.71 1.45 17.45
CA VAL A 343 -10.17 1.98 16.19
C VAL A 343 -8.67 1.66 16.14
N ASP A 344 -8.33 0.52 15.53
CA ASP A 344 -6.99 -0.02 15.52
C ASP A 344 -6.78 -1.00 14.35
N ASP A 345 -5.53 -1.37 14.07
CA ASP A 345 -5.21 -2.51 13.21
C ASP A 345 -5.53 -3.82 13.92
N GLY A 346 -6.23 -4.74 13.24
CA GLY A 346 -6.71 -5.98 13.84
C GLY A 346 -5.59 -6.85 14.41
N ARG A 347 -4.46 -6.96 13.72
CA ARG A 347 -3.33 -7.76 14.20
C ARG A 347 -2.62 -7.10 15.37
N ASN A 348 -2.40 -5.79 15.31
CA ASN A 348 -1.80 -5.06 16.42
C ASN A 348 -2.67 -5.10 17.67
N PHE A 349 -4.00 -5.06 17.52
CA PHE A 349 -4.93 -5.23 18.63
C PHE A 349 -4.75 -6.60 19.26
N VAL A 350 -4.78 -7.70 18.49
CA VAL A 350 -4.57 -9.06 18.99
C VAL A 350 -3.23 -9.17 19.73
N ARG A 351 -2.13 -8.68 19.15
CA ARG A 351 -0.78 -8.75 19.77
C ARG A 351 -0.67 -8.01 21.10
N ARG A 352 -1.47 -6.97 21.33
CA ARG A 352 -1.46 -6.18 22.56
C ARG A 352 -2.51 -6.61 23.57
N SER A 353 -3.55 -7.31 23.13
CA SER A 353 -4.57 -7.84 24.03
C SER A 353 -4.02 -8.97 24.90
N ALA A 354 -4.48 -9.03 26.14
CA ALA A 354 -4.29 -10.19 27.01
C ALA A 354 -5.51 -11.11 27.00
N ASP A 355 -6.59 -10.71 26.35
CA ASP A 355 -7.87 -11.40 26.36
C ASP A 355 -7.86 -12.66 25.51
N LYS A 356 -8.73 -13.60 25.87
CA LYS A 356 -8.98 -14.82 25.11
C LYS A 356 -10.42 -14.80 24.62
N TYR A 357 -10.62 -15.24 23.39
CA TYR A 357 -11.93 -15.22 22.74
C TYR A 357 -12.40 -16.63 22.39
N ASP A 358 -13.70 -16.84 22.51
CA ASP A 358 -14.32 -18.10 22.05
C ASP A 358 -14.48 -18.12 20.54
N VAL A 359 -14.68 -16.95 19.93
CA VAL A 359 -14.71 -16.79 18.48
C VAL A 359 -13.84 -15.61 18.07
N ILE A 360 -12.88 -15.82 17.17
CA ILE A 360 -12.19 -14.75 16.44
C ILE A 360 -12.66 -14.81 15.01
N GLN A 361 -13.30 -13.75 14.53
CA GLN A 361 -13.90 -13.70 13.20
C GLN A 361 -13.23 -12.64 12.30
N ALA A 362 -12.97 -13.04 11.05
CA ALA A 362 -12.54 -12.13 9.97
C ALA A 362 -13.22 -12.54 8.66
N SER A 363 -14.18 -11.73 8.17
CA SER A 363 -14.97 -12.02 6.98
C SER A 363 -14.63 -11.10 5.84
N LEU A 364 -13.93 -11.61 4.79
CA LEU A 364 -13.45 -10.85 3.62
C LEU A 364 -12.75 -9.55 4.03
N VAL A 365 -11.96 -9.61 5.11
CA VAL A 365 -11.16 -8.48 5.55
C VAL A 365 -9.99 -8.34 4.59
N ASP A 366 -10.10 -7.36 3.70
CA ASP A 366 -9.09 -7.03 2.72
C ASP A 366 -8.39 -5.73 3.09
N THR A 367 -7.07 -5.75 3.03
CA THR A 367 -6.25 -4.55 3.15
C THR A 367 -6.25 -3.70 1.87
N TRP A 368 -7.10 -4.03 0.90
CA TRP A 368 -7.18 -3.32 -0.39
C TRP A 368 -7.38 -1.81 -0.22
N ALA A 369 -8.12 -1.41 0.81
CA ALA A 369 -8.29 -0.01 1.14
C ALA A 369 -7.06 0.61 1.83
N ALA A 370 -6.29 -0.18 2.58
CA ALA A 370 -5.09 0.29 3.26
C ALA A 370 -3.87 0.40 2.30
N THR A 371 -3.83 -0.44 1.27
CA THR A 371 -2.79 -0.39 0.22
C THR A 371 -2.93 0.78 -0.74
N ALA A 372 -4.07 1.46 -0.72
CA ALA A 372 -4.28 2.70 -1.46
C ALA A 372 -3.35 3.85 -1.02
N ALA A 373 -2.58 3.69 0.05
CA ALA A 373 -1.59 4.67 0.50
C ALA A 373 -0.34 4.79 -0.40
N GLY A 374 -0.27 4.07 -1.49
CA GLY A 374 0.80 4.25 -2.46
C GLY A 374 1.54 2.96 -2.79
N ALA A 375 2.46 2.94 -3.60
CA ALA A 375 3.50 2.02 -4.05
C ALA A 375 3.25 0.48 -4.03
N TYR A 376 2.28 -0.01 -3.26
CA TYR A 376 2.20 -1.41 -2.84
C TYR A 376 0.89 -2.08 -3.21
N THR A 377 0.56 -2.01 -4.48
CA THR A 377 -0.63 -2.65 -5.06
C THR A 377 -0.57 -4.17 -5.14
N LEU A 378 0.58 -4.73 -4.84
CA LEU A 378 0.73 -6.14 -4.59
C LEU A 378 0.52 -6.32 -3.10
N THR A 379 -0.73 -6.54 -2.75
CA THR A 379 -1.28 -6.44 -1.41
C THR A 379 -0.51 -7.26 -0.40
N GLU A 380 0.27 -6.57 0.40
CA GLU A 380 0.79 -7.11 1.63
C GLU A 380 -0.34 -7.22 2.63
N ASN A 381 -0.47 -8.38 3.23
CA ASN A 381 -1.51 -8.61 4.21
C ASN A 381 -0.93 -9.24 5.46
N SER A 382 -0.73 -8.43 6.49
CA SER A 382 -0.20 -8.86 7.77
C SER A 382 -1.17 -9.74 8.58
N LEU A 383 -2.45 -9.77 8.21
CA LEU A 383 -3.46 -10.63 8.86
C LEU A 383 -3.33 -12.10 8.43
N TYR A 384 -2.74 -12.37 7.26
CA TYR A 384 -2.63 -13.72 6.69
C TYR A 384 -1.16 -14.12 6.54
N THR A 385 -0.46 -14.23 7.67
CA THR A 385 0.89 -14.79 7.80
C THR A 385 0.86 -15.93 8.82
N LYS A 386 1.84 -16.82 8.78
CA LYS A 386 1.91 -17.92 9.75
C LYS A 386 2.08 -17.40 11.17
N GLU A 387 2.79 -16.26 11.34
CA GLU A 387 2.96 -15.59 12.62
C GLU A 387 1.61 -15.07 13.13
N ALA A 388 0.80 -14.43 12.26
CA ALA A 388 -0.54 -13.96 12.62
C ALA A 388 -1.47 -15.11 13.04
N PHE A 389 -1.46 -16.23 12.30
CA PHE A 389 -2.24 -17.41 12.67
C PHE A 389 -1.83 -17.98 14.01
N GLY A 390 -0.53 -17.97 14.30
CA GLY A 390 -0.02 -18.33 15.61
C GLY A 390 -0.57 -17.43 16.73
N GLU A 391 -0.55 -16.12 16.51
CA GLU A 391 -1.09 -15.14 17.45
C GLU A 391 -2.60 -15.33 17.66
N TYR A 392 -3.37 -15.63 16.61
CA TYR A 392 -4.80 -15.95 16.75
C TYR A 392 -5.02 -17.20 17.60
N ILE A 393 -4.29 -18.30 17.33
CA ILE A 393 -4.38 -19.53 18.13
C ILE A 393 -4.08 -19.25 19.61
N ASP A 394 -3.07 -18.42 19.88
CA ASP A 394 -2.67 -18.05 21.24
C ASP A 394 -3.74 -17.22 21.96
N HIS A 395 -4.59 -16.48 21.25
CA HIS A 395 -5.68 -15.67 21.79
C HIS A 395 -7.05 -16.36 21.75
N LEU A 396 -7.12 -17.61 21.28
CA LEU A 396 -8.33 -18.41 21.45
C LEU A 396 -8.43 -18.94 22.89
N SER A 397 -9.64 -19.01 23.43
CA SER A 397 -9.97 -19.83 24.61
C SER A 397 -9.72 -21.32 24.28
N ASP A 398 -9.71 -22.21 25.27
CA ASP A 398 -9.36 -23.61 25.02
C ASP A 398 -10.29 -24.29 24.00
N SER A 399 -11.57 -23.96 24.03
CA SER A 399 -12.55 -24.44 23.05
C SER A 399 -12.80 -23.44 21.91
N GLY A 400 -12.01 -22.38 21.84
CA GLY A 400 -12.18 -21.28 20.89
C GLY A 400 -11.95 -21.68 19.43
N VAL A 401 -12.59 -20.94 18.53
CA VAL A 401 -12.50 -21.12 17.07
C VAL A 401 -12.15 -19.81 16.37
N LEU A 402 -11.14 -19.87 15.51
CA LEU A 402 -10.86 -18.83 14.51
C LEU A 402 -11.73 -19.12 13.28
N THR A 403 -12.49 -18.14 12.82
CA THR A 403 -13.33 -18.23 11.64
C THR A 403 -12.92 -17.18 10.61
N ILE A 404 -12.43 -17.63 9.45
CA ILE A 404 -12.01 -16.77 8.36
C ILE A 404 -12.82 -17.10 7.11
N THR A 405 -13.57 -16.13 6.62
CA THR A 405 -14.34 -16.28 5.37
C THR A 405 -13.61 -15.60 4.22
N ARG A 406 -13.33 -16.37 3.17
CA ARG A 406 -12.59 -15.92 1.98
C ARG A 406 -13.12 -16.59 0.70
N TRP A 407 -12.59 -16.14 -0.44
CA TRP A 407 -12.82 -16.83 -1.71
C TRP A 407 -12.20 -18.24 -1.66
N VAL A 408 -12.86 -19.22 -2.28
CA VAL A 408 -12.41 -20.62 -2.28
C VAL A 408 -10.97 -20.77 -2.81
N PHE A 409 -10.59 -19.98 -3.82
CA PHE A 409 -9.23 -20.04 -4.39
C PHE A 409 -8.12 -19.53 -3.45
N ASP A 410 -8.45 -18.78 -2.40
CA ASP A 410 -7.48 -18.35 -1.36
C ASP A 410 -7.23 -19.46 -0.33
N GLY A 411 -8.03 -20.50 -0.34
CA GLY A 411 -8.18 -21.42 0.79
C GLY A 411 -7.02 -22.37 1.01
N LEU A 412 -6.36 -22.87 -0.05
CA LEU A 412 -5.21 -23.76 0.13
C LEU A 412 -4.06 -23.05 0.86
N ARG A 413 -3.87 -21.76 0.60
CA ARG A 413 -2.87 -20.98 1.33
C ARG A 413 -3.26 -20.75 2.78
N LEU A 414 -4.56 -20.53 3.09
CA LEU A 414 -5.04 -20.47 4.48
C LEU A 414 -4.80 -21.79 5.22
N VAL A 415 -5.01 -22.93 4.56
CA VAL A 415 -4.67 -24.25 5.13
C VAL A 415 -3.18 -24.34 5.40
N SER A 416 -2.32 -23.92 4.48
CA SER A 416 -0.88 -23.92 4.67
C SER A 416 -0.46 -23.07 5.86
N LEU A 417 -1.05 -21.88 6.04
CA LEU A 417 -0.81 -21.00 7.20
C LEU A 417 -1.19 -21.68 8.50
N ALA A 418 -2.38 -22.29 8.54
CA ALA A 418 -2.85 -23.03 9.72
C ALA A 418 -1.94 -24.21 10.05
N GLN A 419 -1.50 -24.98 9.04
CA GLN A 419 -0.58 -26.11 9.24
C GLN A 419 0.76 -25.67 9.85
N ASP A 420 1.36 -24.61 9.33
CA ASP A 420 2.64 -24.12 9.83
C ASP A 420 2.51 -23.51 11.23
N ALA A 421 1.45 -22.71 11.49
CA ALA A 421 1.18 -22.14 12.80
C ALA A 421 0.90 -23.22 13.87
N CYS A 422 0.17 -24.27 13.51
CA CYS A 422 -0.07 -25.43 14.36
C CYS A 422 1.22 -26.22 14.62
N ALA A 423 2.01 -26.49 13.57
CA ALA A 423 3.26 -27.26 13.68
C ALA A 423 4.26 -26.58 14.62
N GLU A 424 4.41 -25.25 14.56
CA GLU A 424 5.26 -24.48 15.47
C GLU A 424 4.84 -24.59 16.94
N ARG A 425 3.58 -24.98 17.20
CA ARG A 425 2.99 -25.19 18.54
C ARG A 425 2.84 -26.65 18.92
N GLY A 426 3.33 -27.57 18.09
CA GLY A 426 3.19 -29.02 18.32
C GLY A 426 1.74 -29.51 18.17
N LEU A 427 0.90 -28.78 17.43
CA LEU A 427 -0.51 -29.11 17.21
C LEU A 427 -0.70 -29.77 15.83
N ASP A 428 -1.63 -30.72 15.74
CA ASP A 428 -2.03 -31.35 14.49
C ASP A 428 -3.19 -30.56 13.85
N ALA A 429 -2.93 -29.89 12.74
CA ALA A 429 -3.92 -29.10 12.01
C ALA A 429 -5.05 -29.96 11.41
N ALA A 430 -4.77 -31.22 11.03
CA ALA A 430 -5.78 -32.10 10.40
C ALA A 430 -6.97 -32.38 11.32
N THR A 431 -6.76 -32.40 12.63
CA THR A 431 -7.83 -32.61 13.62
C THR A 431 -8.53 -31.31 14.05
N ARG A 432 -8.02 -30.15 13.61
CA ARG A 432 -8.43 -28.80 14.08
C ARG A 432 -9.01 -27.91 13.00
N LEU A 433 -9.01 -28.36 11.74
CA LEU A 433 -9.54 -27.62 10.61
C LEU A 433 -10.91 -28.16 10.18
N ALA A 434 -11.83 -27.24 9.83
CA ALA A 434 -13.01 -27.53 9.00
C ALA A 434 -13.20 -26.43 7.98
N ILE A 435 -13.67 -26.77 6.78
CA ILE A 435 -13.83 -25.84 5.66
C ILE A 435 -15.19 -26.07 5.03
N ILE A 436 -16.02 -25.03 5.06
CA ILE A 436 -17.41 -25.07 4.62
C ILE A 436 -17.59 -24.01 3.55
N ARG A 437 -18.26 -24.37 2.44
CA ARG A 437 -18.39 -23.54 1.25
C ARG A 437 -19.85 -23.25 0.90
N SER A 438 -20.07 -22.06 0.38
CA SER A 438 -21.26 -21.68 -0.37
C SER A 438 -20.82 -21.00 -1.66
N ASP A 439 -21.12 -21.58 -2.83
CA ASP A 439 -20.69 -21.10 -4.15
C ASP A 439 -19.16 -20.86 -4.22
N ARG A 440 -18.75 -19.61 -4.38
CA ARG A 440 -17.33 -19.18 -4.53
C ARG A 440 -16.66 -18.80 -3.21
N VAL A 441 -17.38 -18.81 -2.11
CA VAL A 441 -16.90 -18.37 -0.81
C VAL A 441 -16.82 -19.55 0.14
N ALA A 442 -15.78 -19.59 0.95
CA ALA A 442 -15.63 -20.61 1.99
C ALA A 442 -15.25 -19.98 3.32
N THR A 443 -15.75 -20.57 4.39
CA THR A 443 -15.36 -20.24 5.77
C THR A 443 -14.43 -21.32 6.30
N PHE A 444 -13.27 -20.90 6.77
CA PHE A 444 -12.23 -21.71 7.41
C PHE A 444 -12.39 -21.61 8.90
N LEU A 445 -12.56 -22.76 9.53
CA LEU A 445 -12.63 -22.91 10.97
C LEU A 445 -11.34 -23.54 11.46
N LEU A 446 -10.62 -22.88 12.36
CA LEU A 446 -9.44 -23.42 13.01
C LEU A 446 -9.65 -23.37 14.52
N LYS A 447 -9.74 -24.53 15.16
CA LYS A 447 -9.89 -24.64 16.61
C LYS A 447 -8.55 -24.77 17.32
N LYS A 448 -8.51 -24.27 18.56
CA LYS A 448 -7.35 -24.49 19.44
C LYS A 448 -7.22 -25.94 19.89
N GLN A 449 -8.34 -26.61 20.20
CA GLN A 449 -8.40 -28.06 20.46
C GLN A 449 -8.96 -28.81 19.24
N PRO A 450 -8.71 -30.13 19.13
CA PRO A 450 -9.32 -30.93 18.06
C PRO A 450 -10.85 -30.82 18.08
N PHE A 451 -11.46 -30.90 16.91
CA PHE A 451 -12.90 -31.04 16.79
C PHE A 451 -13.36 -32.32 17.47
N THR A 452 -14.43 -32.27 18.28
CA THR A 452 -15.10 -33.44 18.81
C THR A 452 -16.03 -34.05 17.76
N SER A 453 -16.45 -35.31 17.98
CA SER A 453 -17.40 -35.96 17.06
C SER A 453 -18.76 -35.24 17.03
N GLU A 454 -19.17 -34.71 18.19
CA GLU A 454 -20.40 -33.92 18.32
C GLU A 454 -20.34 -32.64 17.50
N GLU A 455 -19.26 -31.86 17.58
CA GLU A 455 -19.06 -30.63 16.81
C GLU A 455 -19.00 -30.90 15.32
N VAL A 456 -18.36 -31.99 14.89
CA VAL A 456 -18.34 -32.40 13.49
C VAL A 456 -19.73 -32.76 13.00
N ASN A 457 -20.52 -33.49 13.78
CA ASN A 457 -21.89 -33.85 13.45
C ASN A 457 -22.78 -32.58 13.37
N GLU A 458 -22.64 -31.65 14.30
CA GLU A 458 -23.35 -30.38 14.29
C GLU A 458 -23.05 -29.58 13.01
N LEU A 459 -21.77 -29.44 12.64
CA LEU A 459 -21.39 -28.79 11.38
C LEU A 459 -21.99 -29.47 10.17
N ARG A 460 -22.09 -30.81 10.17
CA ARG A 460 -22.74 -31.57 9.08
C ARG A 460 -24.24 -31.30 9.01
N GLU A 461 -24.93 -31.32 10.13
CA GLU A 461 -26.37 -31.06 10.20
C GLU A 461 -26.69 -29.62 9.77
N VAL A 462 -25.99 -28.62 10.33
CA VAL A 462 -26.17 -27.21 9.99
C VAL A 462 -25.84 -26.97 8.51
N SER A 463 -24.73 -27.50 8.01
CA SER A 463 -24.37 -27.39 6.58
C SER A 463 -25.43 -27.99 5.67
N ALA A 464 -25.94 -29.18 6.01
CA ALA A 464 -27.01 -29.84 5.26
C ALA A 464 -28.34 -29.04 5.30
N GLN A 465 -28.70 -28.46 6.47
CA GLN A 465 -29.88 -27.62 6.62
C GLN A 465 -29.78 -26.33 5.80
N LEU A 466 -28.60 -25.70 5.79
CA LEU A 466 -28.35 -24.44 5.11
C LEU A 466 -27.97 -24.59 3.62
N GLY A 467 -27.73 -25.84 3.16
CA GLY A 467 -27.32 -26.10 1.77
C GLY A 467 -25.88 -25.66 1.49
N PHE A 468 -25.00 -25.78 2.48
CA PHE A 468 -23.58 -25.55 2.34
C PHE A 468 -22.81 -26.86 2.12
N ASP A 469 -21.67 -26.79 1.41
CA ASP A 469 -20.82 -27.94 1.14
C ASP A 469 -19.64 -28.02 2.13
N ILE A 470 -19.39 -29.19 2.71
CA ILE A 470 -18.20 -29.42 3.52
C ILE A 470 -17.05 -29.86 2.59
N LEU A 471 -16.06 -28.99 2.39
CA LEU A 471 -14.85 -29.33 1.63
C LEU A 471 -13.90 -30.19 2.45
N TYR A 472 -13.81 -29.91 3.77
CA TYR A 472 -13.05 -30.70 4.72
C TYR A 472 -13.62 -30.59 6.14
N ALA A 473 -13.66 -31.68 6.86
CA ALA A 473 -13.79 -31.75 8.31
C ALA A 473 -13.18 -33.07 8.81
N PRO A 474 -12.68 -33.16 10.06
CA PRO A 474 -12.10 -34.42 10.57
C PRO A 474 -13.10 -35.57 10.52
N GLY A 475 -12.67 -36.72 10.00
CA GLY A 475 -13.52 -37.92 9.90
C GLY A 475 -14.65 -37.86 8.86
N VAL A 476 -14.83 -36.76 8.13
CA VAL A 476 -15.85 -36.65 7.08
C VAL A 476 -15.26 -37.11 5.75
N SER A 477 -15.86 -38.20 5.19
CA SER A 477 -15.52 -38.65 3.83
C SER A 477 -16.12 -37.71 2.78
N ALA A 478 -15.47 -37.62 1.58
CA ALA A 478 -16.04 -36.89 0.46
C ALA A 478 -17.41 -37.41 0.09
N ALA A 479 -18.38 -36.53 -0.16
CA ALA A 479 -19.56 -36.92 -0.91
C ALA A 479 -19.11 -37.36 -2.31
N ALA A 480 -19.62 -38.50 -2.76
CA ALA A 480 -19.43 -38.97 -4.14
C ALA A 480 -20.04 -37.91 -5.10
N GLY A 481 -19.21 -37.30 -5.94
CA GLY A 481 -19.63 -36.21 -6.84
C GLY A 481 -19.02 -34.83 -6.59
N SER A 482 -18.20 -34.67 -5.53
CA SER A 482 -17.55 -33.39 -5.23
C SER A 482 -16.36 -33.03 -6.15
N GLU A 483 -16.09 -33.82 -7.18
CA GLU A 483 -15.03 -33.60 -8.17
C GLU A 483 -15.64 -33.23 -9.54
N ASP A 484 -16.51 -32.22 -9.58
CA ASP A 484 -17.03 -31.72 -10.86
C ASP A 484 -15.92 -30.92 -11.59
N PRO A 485 -15.47 -31.34 -12.79
CA PRO A 485 -14.51 -30.62 -13.61
C PRO A 485 -14.95 -29.18 -13.93
N ILE A 486 -16.26 -28.94 -14.03
CA ILE A 486 -16.84 -27.60 -14.22
C ILE A 486 -16.61 -26.73 -12.99
N GLU A 487 -16.69 -27.33 -11.80
CA GLU A 487 -16.45 -26.63 -10.54
C GLU A 487 -14.98 -26.24 -10.35
N MET A 488 -14.06 -27.12 -10.72
CA MET A 488 -12.62 -26.83 -10.71
C MET A 488 -12.28 -25.70 -11.69
N GLN A 489 -12.93 -25.63 -12.85
CA GLN A 489 -12.78 -24.53 -13.80
C GLN A 489 -13.37 -23.23 -13.27
N ARG A 490 -14.40 -23.28 -12.41
CA ARG A 490 -15.11 -22.14 -11.84
C ARG A 490 -14.48 -21.59 -10.56
N THR A 491 -13.90 -22.44 -9.73
CA THR A 491 -13.35 -22.09 -8.41
C THR A 491 -11.83 -22.19 -8.32
N GLY A 492 -11.18 -22.82 -9.29
CA GLY A 492 -9.71 -23.00 -9.33
C GLY A 492 -9.15 -24.01 -8.32
N THR A 493 -10.01 -24.64 -7.47
CA THR A 493 -9.60 -25.56 -6.41
C THR A 493 -10.71 -26.56 -6.12
N SER A 494 -10.36 -27.81 -5.88
CA SER A 494 -11.32 -28.88 -5.58
C SER A 494 -11.28 -29.31 -4.10
N ALA A 495 -12.35 -29.95 -3.62
CA ALA A 495 -12.36 -30.58 -2.29
C ALA A 495 -11.26 -31.64 -2.14
N ALA A 496 -10.90 -32.33 -3.23
CA ALA A 496 -9.80 -33.28 -3.26
C ALA A 496 -8.45 -32.60 -2.97
N ASP A 497 -8.21 -31.38 -3.49
CA ASP A 497 -6.97 -30.63 -3.25
C ASP A 497 -6.82 -30.25 -1.78
N TYR A 498 -7.91 -29.81 -1.13
CA TYR A 498 -7.90 -29.54 0.31
C TYR A 498 -7.52 -30.77 1.13
N ARG A 499 -8.15 -31.93 0.83
CA ARG A 499 -7.86 -33.18 1.52
C ARG A 499 -6.44 -33.66 1.26
N ARG A 500 -5.98 -33.59 0.01
CA ARG A 500 -4.61 -33.96 -0.33
C ARG A 500 -3.62 -33.10 0.45
N LEU A 501 -3.83 -31.79 0.52
CA LEU A 501 -2.94 -30.89 1.27
C LEU A 501 -2.97 -31.18 2.79
N ILE A 502 -4.16 -31.40 3.36
CA ILE A 502 -4.32 -31.58 4.81
C ILE A 502 -3.87 -32.96 5.28
N LEU A 503 -4.19 -34.01 4.53
CA LEU A 503 -4.00 -35.40 4.96
C LEU A 503 -2.71 -36.03 4.37
N THR A 504 -1.99 -35.34 3.47
CA THR A 504 -0.79 -35.91 2.89
C THR A 504 0.35 -36.00 3.90
N GLY A 505 1.02 -37.16 3.94
CA GLY A 505 2.27 -37.30 4.69
C GLY A 505 3.46 -36.57 4.07
N ASN A 506 3.34 -36.04 2.83
CA ASN A 506 4.40 -35.33 2.11
C ASN A 506 3.90 -34.00 1.54
N ARG A 507 3.59 -33.05 2.45
CA ARG A 507 3.16 -31.70 2.10
C ARG A 507 4.12 -30.96 1.16
N PRO A 508 5.46 -31.02 1.35
CA PRO A 508 6.39 -30.35 0.43
C PRO A 508 6.25 -30.82 -1.01
N GLN A 509 6.01 -32.13 -1.23
CA GLN A 509 5.80 -32.68 -2.56
C GLN A 509 4.49 -32.18 -3.18
N PHE A 510 3.40 -32.13 -2.40
CA PHE A 510 2.14 -31.56 -2.88
C PHE A 510 2.33 -30.10 -3.30
N LEU A 511 2.88 -29.27 -2.42
CA LEU A 511 3.13 -27.85 -2.70
C LEU A 511 4.05 -27.65 -3.92
N ALA A 512 5.05 -28.51 -4.12
CA ALA A 512 5.95 -28.44 -5.28
C ALA A 512 5.23 -28.80 -6.61
N SER A 513 4.31 -29.74 -6.57
CA SER A 513 3.57 -30.24 -7.76
C SER A 513 2.33 -29.41 -8.10
N TYR A 514 1.77 -28.64 -7.15
CA TYR A 514 0.58 -27.84 -7.38
C TYR A 514 0.89 -26.68 -8.34
N PRO A 515 -0.01 -26.29 -9.26
CA PRO A 515 0.28 -25.24 -10.26
C PRO A 515 0.59 -23.88 -9.66
N LEU A 516 -0.05 -23.51 -8.56
CA LEU A 516 0.15 -22.25 -7.86
C LEU A 516 1.12 -22.43 -6.65
N ASP A 517 1.70 -21.33 -6.19
CA ASP A 517 2.44 -21.30 -4.94
C ASP A 517 1.47 -21.13 -3.77
N GLU A 518 1.11 -22.24 -3.14
CA GLU A 518 0.23 -22.29 -1.96
C GLU A 518 1.02 -22.41 -0.64
N SER A 519 2.31 -22.11 -0.66
CA SER A 519 3.13 -22.06 0.55
C SER A 519 2.70 -20.91 1.47
N SER A 520 2.96 -21.07 2.76
CA SER A 520 2.65 -20.06 3.78
C SER A 520 3.38 -18.75 3.52
N THR A 521 2.68 -17.66 3.71
CA THR A 521 3.27 -16.32 3.80
C THR A 521 3.79 -16.06 5.20
N THR A 522 4.79 -15.18 5.31
CA THR A 522 5.45 -14.80 6.55
C THR A 522 5.46 -13.29 6.70
N ASP A 523 5.75 -12.76 7.87
CA ASP A 523 5.94 -11.33 8.10
C ASP A 523 7.10 -10.72 7.29
N ASP A 524 8.03 -11.56 6.84
CA ASP A 524 9.07 -11.15 5.89
C ASP A 524 8.57 -11.12 4.45
N ARG A 525 7.57 -11.93 4.09
CA ARG A 525 6.97 -12.04 2.76
C ARG A 525 5.44 -12.10 2.86
N PRO A 526 4.75 -11.02 3.26
CA PRO A 526 3.31 -11.03 3.55
C PRO A 526 2.42 -10.89 2.31
N PHE A 527 2.83 -11.43 1.16
CA PHE A 527 2.12 -11.33 -0.12
C PHE A 527 1.14 -12.49 -0.30
N PHE A 528 0.10 -12.51 0.53
CA PHE A 528 -0.89 -13.58 0.58
C PHE A 528 -1.57 -13.87 -0.77
N PHE A 529 -1.85 -12.85 -1.56
CA PHE A 529 -2.53 -12.98 -2.86
C PHE A 529 -1.58 -13.29 -4.02
N HIS A 530 -0.28 -13.32 -3.77
CA HIS A 530 0.71 -13.66 -4.81
C HIS A 530 0.95 -15.17 -4.84
N THR A 531 0.21 -15.88 -5.72
CA THR A 531 0.28 -17.34 -5.88
C THR A 531 1.02 -17.78 -7.15
N THR A 532 1.46 -16.83 -8.01
CA THR A 532 2.15 -17.16 -9.25
C THR A 532 3.61 -17.53 -8.99
N ARG A 533 4.04 -18.70 -9.41
CA ARG A 533 5.43 -19.16 -9.25
C ARG A 533 6.37 -18.31 -10.10
N LEU A 534 7.59 -18.09 -9.62
CA LEU A 534 8.61 -17.29 -10.32
C LEU A 534 8.81 -17.72 -11.78
N ARG A 535 8.88 -19.03 -12.04
CA ARG A 535 9.05 -19.61 -13.39
C ARG A 535 7.90 -19.27 -14.35
N ASP A 536 6.69 -19.06 -13.83
CA ASP A 536 5.47 -18.86 -14.61
C ASP A 536 5.10 -17.37 -14.72
N GLN A 537 5.81 -16.48 -13.98
CA GLN A 537 5.46 -15.05 -13.89
C GLN A 537 5.49 -14.34 -15.24
N MET A 538 6.50 -14.63 -16.07
CA MET A 538 6.60 -14.03 -17.40
C MET A 538 5.45 -14.47 -18.30
N GLN A 539 5.07 -15.75 -18.24
CA GLN A 539 3.97 -16.29 -19.02
C GLN A 539 2.61 -15.72 -18.57
N VAL A 540 2.40 -15.57 -17.26
CA VAL A 540 1.20 -14.95 -16.68
C VAL A 540 1.16 -13.45 -16.98
N ALA A 541 2.28 -12.75 -16.90
CA ALA A 541 2.36 -11.32 -17.15
C ALA A 541 2.05 -10.96 -18.62
N PHE A 542 2.55 -11.75 -19.58
CA PHE A 542 2.41 -11.50 -21.01
C PHE A 542 1.46 -12.48 -21.71
N GLY A 543 0.74 -13.31 -20.95
CA GLY A 543 -0.28 -14.23 -21.44
C GLY A 543 -1.54 -13.53 -21.95
N ARG A 544 -2.56 -14.32 -22.36
CA ARG A 544 -3.82 -13.82 -22.94
C ARG A 544 -4.71 -12.99 -22.01
N SER A 545 -4.34 -12.78 -20.77
CA SER A 545 -5.10 -11.93 -19.86
C SER A 545 -4.87 -10.43 -20.15
N MET A 546 -5.83 -9.60 -19.79
CA MET A 546 -5.79 -8.14 -19.96
C MET A 546 -4.50 -7.55 -19.36
N LEU A 547 -3.95 -6.51 -19.98
CA LEU A 547 -2.72 -5.81 -19.58
C LEU A 547 -2.63 -5.48 -18.08
N PHE A 548 -3.77 -5.36 -17.40
CA PHE A 548 -3.91 -5.08 -15.98
C PHE A 548 -4.85 -6.09 -15.30
N GLY A 549 -4.98 -7.29 -15.84
CA GLY A 549 -5.88 -8.32 -15.31
C GLY A 549 -5.46 -8.92 -13.97
N ASN A 550 -4.17 -8.82 -13.63
CA ASN A 550 -3.64 -9.22 -12.33
C ASN A 550 -2.49 -8.30 -11.91
N GLY A 551 -2.14 -8.30 -10.61
CA GLY A 551 -1.10 -7.44 -10.04
C GLY A 551 0.28 -7.65 -10.67
N LEU A 552 0.61 -8.88 -11.05
CA LEU A 552 1.89 -9.21 -11.65
C LEU A 552 2.03 -8.65 -13.06
N SER A 553 0.99 -8.80 -13.92
CA SER A 553 1.00 -8.21 -15.26
C SER A 553 1.08 -6.69 -15.19
N ALA A 554 0.40 -6.07 -14.22
CA ALA A 554 0.51 -4.64 -13.97
C ALA A 554 1.95 -4.24 -13.59
N LEU A 555 2.58 -4.95 -12.65
CA LEU A 555 3.96 -4.68 -12.22
C LEU A 555 4.95 -4.79 -13.38
N MET A 556 4.89 -5.88 -14.16
CA MET A 556 5.78 -6.11 -15.31
C MET A 556 5.55 -5.07 -16.41
N THR A 557 4.29 -4.73 -16.68
CA THR A 557 3.94 -3.69 -17.66
C THR A 557 4.47 -2.32 -17.21
N LEU A 558 4.29 -1.98 -15.94
CA LEU A 558 4.81 -0.74 -15.35
C LEU A 558 6.33 -0.68 -15.40
N MET A 559 7.01 -1.78 -15.10
CA MET A 559 8.47 -1.87 -15.21
C MET A 559 8.92 -1.65 -16.66
N ALA A 560 8.26 -2.28 -17.63
CA ALA A 560 8.58 -2.11 -19.04
C ALA A 560 8.32 -0.67 -19.54
N ILE A 561 7.17 -0.09 -19.17
CA ILE A 561 6.83 1.32 -19.50
C ILE A 561 7.86 2.26 -18.86
N SER A 562 8.16 2.09 -17.58
CA SER A 562 9.13 2.93 -16.86
C SER A 562 10.52 2.85 -17.51
N ALA A 563 10.98 1.65 -17.84
CA ALA A 563 12.25 1.45 -18.56
C ALA A 563 12.24 2.12 -19.94
N ALA A 564 11.17 1.96 -20.72
CA ALA A 564 11.02 2.59 -22.02
C ALA A 564 11.03 4.12 -21.91
N LEU A 565 10.31 4.69 -20.95
CA LEU A 565 10.26 6.12 -20.73
C LEU A 565 11.61 6.69 -20.29
N VAL A 566 12.34 5.98 -19.44
CA VAL A 566 13.72 6.32 -19.07
C VAL A 566 14.62 6.36 -20.32
N VAL A 567 14.54 5.33 -21.17
CA VAL A 567 15.31 5.29 -22.41
C VAL A 567 14.94 6.45 -23.34
N VAL A 568 13.65 6.69 -23.56
CA VAL A 568 13.15 7.70 -24.51
C VAL A 568 13.37 9.13 -24.03
N PHE A 569 13.11 9.43 -22.75
CA PHE A 569 13.08 10.80 -22.24
C PHE A 569 14.29 11.20 -21.39
N VAL A 570 15.07 10.26 -20.91
CA VAL A 570 16.29 10.54 -20.15
C VAL A 570 17.52 10.19 -20.99
N ILE A 571 17.69 8.92 -21.36
CA ILE A 571 18.88 8.46 -22.06
C ILE A 571 18.93 8.98 -23.51
N GLY A 572 17.83 8.85 -24.25
CA GLY A 572 17.75 9.26 -25.67
C GLY A 572 18.09 10.72 -25.90
N PRO A 573 17.46 11.70 -25.23
CA PRO A 573 17.78 13.11 -25.36
C PRO A 573 19.21 13.45 -24.96
N LEU A 574 19.76 12.80 -23.97
CA LEU A 574 21.15 12.97 -23.57
C LEU A 574 22.12 12.43 -24.62
N LEU A 575 21.78 11.34 -25.29
CA LEU A 575 22.60 10.79 -26.40
C LEU A 575 22.54 11.65 -27.67
N VAL A 576 21.37 12.22 -27.98
CA VAL A 576 21.15 13.00 -29.22
C VAL A 576 21.57 14.45 -29.04
N GLY A 577 21.27 15.07 -27.92
CA GLY A 577 21.46 16.50 -27.64
C GLY A 577 22.67 16.84 -26.79
N GLY A 578 23.32 15.85 -26.17
CA GLY A 578 24.50 16.02 -25.32
C GLY A 578 25.81 15.81 -26.06
N GLU A 579 26.86 16.41 -25.57
CA GLU A 579 28.22 16.02 -25.96
C GLU A 579 28.48 14.58 -25.49
N ARG A 580 29.03 13.72 -26.36
CA ARG A 580 29.31 12.34 -25.99
C ARG A 580 30.28 12.32 -24.82
N PRO A 581 29.95 11.62 -23.73
CA PRO A 581 30.85 11.55 -22.59
C PRO A 581 32.17 10.91 -23.01
N GLY A 582 33.30 11.51 -22.66
CA GLY A 582 34.64 10.93 -22.92
C GLY A 582 34.91 9.67 -22.05
N ALA A 583 36.11 9.08 -22.14
CA ALA A 583 36.46 7.87 -21.39
C ALA A 583 36.17 7.98 -19.88
N GLY A 584 35.78 6.87 -19.23
CA GLY A 584 35.50 6.82 -17.77
C GLY A 584 34.08 7.19 -17.33
N TRP A 585 33.22 7.66 -18.21
CA TRP A 585 31.86 8.07 -17.88
C TRP A 585 30.96 6.93 -17.34
N ALA A 586 31.15 5.72 -17.85
CA ALA A 586 30.28 4.58 -17.52
C ALA A 586 30.30 4.22 -16.01
N GLY A 587 31.46 4.37 -15.37
CA GLY A 587 31.56 4.13 -13.93
C GLY A 587 30.87 5.18 -13.10
N TRP A 588 30.90 6.44 -13.50
CA TRP A 588 30.12 7.49 -12.84
C TRP A 588 28.62 7.27 -12.99
N LEU A 589 28.14 6.89 -14.19
CA LEU A 589 26.73 6.57 -14.37
C LEU A 589 26.31 5.34 -13.59
N ALA A 590 27.15 4.28 -13.54
CA ALA A 590 26.90 3.11 -12.70
C ALA A 590 26.83 3.48 -11.22
N TYR A 591 27.71 4.37 -10.73
CA TYR A 591 27.67 4.89 -9.37
C TYR A 591 26.34 5.60 -9.06
N PHE A 592 25.93 6.56 -9.88
CA PHE A 592 24.68 7.29 -9.65
C PHE A 592 23.44 6.41 -9.83
N GLY A 593 23.47 5.46 -10.75
CA GLY A 593 22.42 4.45 -10.90
C GLY A 593 22.32 3.55 -9.66
N ALA A 594 23.44 3.11 -9.12
CA ALA A 594 23.47 2.33 -7.89
C ALA A 594 22.91 3.10 -6.68
N LEU A 595 23.18 4.41 -6.59
CA LEU A 595 22.57 5.26 -5.53
C LEU A 595 21.05 5.30 -5.67
N GLY A 596 20.51 5.50 -6.88
CA GLY A 596 19.07 5.56 -7.11
C GLY A 596 18.37 4.23 -6.81
N ALA A 597 18.86 3.14 -7.38
CA ALA A 597 18.31 1.81 -7.16
C ALA A 597 18.43 1.37 -5.70
N GLY A 598 19.62 1.56 -5.09
CA GLY A 598 19.89 1.19 -3.70
C GLY A 598 19.00 1.94 -2.70
N PHE A 599 18.74 3.23 -2.94
CA PHE A 599 17.84 4.02 -2.12
C PHE A 599 16.43 3.43 -2.13
N MET A 600 15.87 3.13 -3.30
CA MET A 600 14.52 2.58 -3.41
C MET A 600 14.41 1.17 -2.82
N LEU A 601 15.42 0.31 -2.99
CA LEU A 601 15.45 -1.01 -2.36
C LEU A 601 15.40 -0.91 -0.83
N LEU A 602 16.15 0.02 -0.26
CA LEU A 602 16.18 0.23 1.19
C LEU A 602 14.87 0.86 1.69
N GLU A 603 14.41 1.92 1.03
CA GLU A 603 13.21 2.67 1.41
C GLU A 603 11.98 1.78 1.43
N VAL A 604 11.74 1.03 0.33
CA VAL A 604 10.59 0.12 0.20
C VAL A 604 10.62 -0.93 1.30
N ALA A 605 11.76 -1.58 1.53
CA ALA A 605 11.86 -2.62 2.54
C ALA A 605 11.66 -2.07 3.97
N LEU A 606 12.19 -0.90 4.29
CA LEU A 606 11.99 -0.26 5.58
C LEU A 606 10.51 0.14 5.79
N LEU A 607 9.90 0.77 4.78
CA LEU A 607 8.49 1.15 4.81
C LEU A 607 7.62 -0.03 5.25
N GLN A 608 7.83 -1.17 4.65
CA GLN A 608 7.01 -2.35 4.88
C GLN A 608 7.26 -2.99 6.24
N ARG A 609 8.49 -3.07 6.65
CA ARG A 609 8.84 -3.58 7.99
C ARG A 609 8.24 -2.73 9.11
N PHE A 610 8.18 -1.41 8.93
CA PHE A 610 7.61 -0.51 9.93
C PHE A 610 6.07 -0.47 9.92
N VAL A 611 5.38 -1.09 8.94
CA VAL A 611 3.91 -1.26 9.00
C VAL A 611 3.51 -2.01 10.25
N LEU A 612 4.18 -3.12 10.57
CA LEU A 612 3.89 -3.92 11.77
C LEU A 612 4.13 -3.13 13.07
N LEU A 613 5.20 -2.32 13.13
CA LEU A 613 5.48 -1.51 14.32
C LEU A 613 4.45 -0.39 14.51
N LEU A 614 4.09 0.31 13.43
CA LEU A 614 3.27 1.52 13.50
C LEU A 614 1.77 1.23 13.39
N GLY A 615 1.41 -0.01 13.05
CA GLY A 615 0.03 -0.48 13.02
C GLY A 615 -0.79 -0.02 11.82
N HIS A 616 -0.21 0.78 10.94
CA HIS A 616 -0.92 1.23 9.74
C HIS A 616 0.05 1.65 8.62
N PRO A 617 -0.20 1.25 7.35
CA PRO A 617 0.66 1.59 6.22
C PRO A 617 0.91 3.10 6.05
N VAL A 618 -0.09 3.95 6.29
CA VAL A 618 0.05 5.41 6.15
C VAL A 618 0.98 6.00 7.21
N TYR A 619 0.89 5.52 8.46
CA TYR A 619 1.83 5.95 9.50
C TYR A 619 3.25 5.49 9.17
N SER A 620 3.39 4.23 8.70
CA SER A 620 4.69 3.73 8.26
C SER A 620 5.27 4.57 7.12
N LEU A 621 4.47 4.83 6.08
CA LEU A 621 4.87 5.66 4.95
C LEU A 621 5.34 7.05 5.42
N THR A 622 4.51 7.72 6.21
CA THR A 622 4.79 9.10 6.66
C THR A 622 6.02 9.16 7.56
N VAL A 623 6.10 8.29 8.57
CA VAL A 623 7.21 8.30 9.55
C VAL A 623 8.51 7.86 8.89
N THR A 624 8.49 6.84 8.04
CA THR A 624 9.69 6.36 7.35
C THR A 624 10.21 7.39 6.36
N LEU A 625 9.33 7.94 5.49
CA LEU A 625 9.73 8.98 4.54
C LEU A 625 10.22 10.25 5.26
N PHE A 626 9.48 10.70 6.27
CA PHE A 626 9.91 11.84 7.08
C PHE A 626 11.31 11.62 7.65
N SER A 627 11.55 10.47 8.27
CA SER A 627 12.82 10.17 8.95
C SER A 627 13.98 10.03 7.96
N LEU A 628 13.74 9.33 6.83
CA LEU A 628 14.75 9.17 5.78
C LEU A 628 15.08 10.53 5.13
N LEU A 629 14.08 11.29 4.71
CA LEU A 629 14.28 12.57 4.02
C LEU A 629 14.92 13.62 4.95
N LEU A 630 14.46 13.70 6.20
CA LEU A 630 15.07 14.58 7.21
C LEU A 630 16.52 14.19 7.46
N GLY A 631 16.77 12.90 7.69
CA GLY A 631 18.13 12.38 7.88
C GLY A 631 19.01 12.67 6.67
N THR A 632 18.52 12.41 5.45
CA THR A 632 19.25 12.66 4.20
C THR A 632 19.56 14.15 4.03
N GLY A 633 18.61 15.03 4.35
CA GLY A 633 18.83 16.48 4.37
C GLY A 633 19.94 16.90 5.35
N LEU A 634 19.91 16.38 6.57
CA LEU A 634 20.94 16.62 7.58
C LEU A 634 22.30 16.06 7.15
N GLY A 635 22.36 14.85 6.59
CA GLY A 635 23.58 14.25 6.04
C GLY A 635 24.20 15.09 4.93
N SER A 636 23.37 15.67 4.06
CA SER A 636 23.83 16.61 3.03
C SER A 636 24.44 17.89 3.64
N LEU A 637 23.82 18.46 4.68
CA LEU A 637 24.37 19.62 5.38
C LEU A 637 25.71 19.33 6.05
N ILE A 638 25.82 18.18 6.71
CA ILE A 638 27.06 17.72 7.33
C ILE A 638 28.15 17.57 6.26
N SER A 639 27.82 16.99 5.12
CA SER A 639 28.77 16.78 4.02
C SER A 639 29.32 18.09 3.42
N ARG A 640 28.62 19.23 3.59
CA ARG A 640 29.10 20.55 3.16
C ARG A 640 30.40 20.96 3.81
N GLY A 641 30.56 20.66 5.11
CA GLY A 641 31.75 21.04 5.90
C GLY A 641 33.00 20.18 5.63
N ILE A 642 32.90 19.16 4.77
CA ILE A 642 33.99 18.24 4.46
C ILE A 642 35.01 18.90 3.53
N ALA A 643 36.29 18.92 3.94
CA ALA A 643 37.38 19.41 3.12
C ALA A 643 37.50 18.62 1.81
N PRO A 644 37.83 19.26 0.66
CA PRO A 644 37.85 18.61 -0.65
C PRO A 644 38.65 17.29 -0.70
N GLY A 645 39.80 17.23 -0.07
CA GLY A 645 40.63 16.03 -0.02
C GLY A 645 40.08 14.84 0.79
N ARG A 646 39.03 15.08 1.62
CA ARG A 646 38.37 14.02 2.43
C ARG A 646 37.01 13.60 1.91
N VAL A 647 36.46 14.29 0.90
CA VAL A 647 35.11 14.02 0.37
C VAL A 647 34.96 12.57 -0.04
N ARG A 648 35.93 12.06 -0.78
CA ARG A 648 35.92 10.69 -1.27
C ARG A 648 35.93 9.65 -0.17
N ASP A 649 36.90 9.74 0.75
CA ASP A 649 37.04 8.79 1.86
C ASP A 649 35.76 8.73 2.70
N LEU A 650 35.18 9.89 3.02
CA LEU A 650 33.95 9.96 3.80
C LEU A 650 32.74 9.47 3.02
N THR A 651 32.66 9.73 1.71
CA THR A 651 31.59 9.19 0.85
C THR A 651 31.66 7.65 0.79
N VAL A 652 32.84 7.07 0.62
CA VAL A 652 33.05 5.60 0.65
C VAL A 652 32.68 5.01 2.01
N LYS A 653 33.05 5.67 3.11
CA LYS A 653 32.68 5.24 4.47
C LYS A 653 31.18 5.33 4.70
N ALA A 654 30.51 6.37 4.20
CA ALA A 654 29.05 6.49 4.28
C ALA A 654 28.35 5.35 3.51
N LEU A 655 28.78 5.07 2.29
CA LEU A 655 28.26 3.94 1.50
C LEU A 655 28.46 2.58 2.20
N GLY A 656 29.66 2.35 2.76
CA GLY A 656 29.95 1.17 3.57
C GLY A 656 29.07 1.10 4.82
N GLY A 657 28.87 2.23 5.48
CA GLY A 657 27.95 2.35 6.61
C GLY A 657 26.51 2.00 6.27
N VAL A 658 25.99 2.50 5.13
CA VAL A 658 24.64 2.11 4.64
C VAL A 658 24.57 0.61 4.37
N ALA A 659 25.58 0.04 3.70
CA ALA A 659 25.60 -1.40 3.43
C ALA A 659 25.57 -2.23 4.72
N ILE A 660 26.38 -1.86 5.72
CA ILE A 660 26.42 -2.54 7.03
C ILE A 660 25.06 -2.43 7.73
N VAL A 661 24.46 -1.25 7.75
CA VAL A 661 23.15 -1.05 8.40
C VAL A 661 22.05 -1.82 7.66
N ALA A 662 22.08 -1.88 6.34
CA ALA A 662 21.13 -2.68 5.56
C ALA A 662 21.24 -4.18 5.89
N VAL A 663 22.46 -4.72 6.02
CA VAL A 663 22.70 -6.09 6.50
C VAL A 663 22.16 -6.28 7.92
N ALA A 664 22.50 -5.38 8.83
CA ALA A 664 22.02 -5.45 10.23
C ALA A 664 20.48 -5.40 10.30
N ALA A 665 19.84 -4.56 9.47
CA ALA A 665 18.39 -4.48 9.38
C ALA A 665 17.78 -5.77 8.81
N ALA A 666 18.40 -6.41 7.81
CA ALA A 666 17.90 -7.66 7.23
C ALA A 666 17.75 -8.77 8.28
N PHE A 667 18.65 -8.83 9.26
CA PHE A 667 18.65 -9.89 10.29
C PHE A 667 18.08 -9.45 11.65
N GLY A 668 18.12 -8.16 11.97
CA GLY A 668 17.79 -7.66 13.31
C GLY A 668 16.51 -6.86 13.42
N LEU A 669 16.04 -6.24 12.32
CA LEU A 669 14.94 -5.29 12.37
C LEU A 669 13.61 -5.95 12.82
N ALA A 670 13.37 -7.20 12.44
CA ALA A 670 12.16 -7.92 12.87
C ALA A 670 12.07 -8.01 14.39
N ARG A 671 13.16 -8.38 15.06
CA ARG A 671 13.21 -8.43 16.53
C ARG A 671 13.01 -7.07 17.19
N LEU A 672 13.57 -6.01 16.60
CA LEU A 672 13.38 -4.65 17.11
C LEU A 672 11.93 -4.19 16.96
N VAL A 673 11.29 -4.53 15.85
CA VAL A 673 9.85 -4.29 15.63
C VAL A 673 9.02 -5.01 16.70
N ASP A 674 9.28 -6.29 16.95
CA ASP A 674 8.55 -7.08 17.96
C ASP A 674 8.66 -6.48 19.35
N ILE A 675 9.81 -5.99 19.75
CA ILE A 675 10.03 -5.30 21.04
C ILE A 675 9.18 -4.03 21.15
N GLY A 676 9.01 -3.29 20.04
CA GLY A 676 8.31 -2.01 20.04
C GLY A 676 6.79 -2.11 19.98
N ILE A 677 6.23 -3.21 19.48
CA ILE A 677 4.77 -3.35 19.25
C ILE A 677 3.92 -3.13 20.51
N PRO A 678 4.31 -3.62 21.72
CA PRO A 678 3.54 -3.40 22.95
C PRO A 678 3.45 -1.93 23.38
N TRP A 679 4.30 -1.06 22.85
CA TRP A 679 4.37 0.33 23.28
C TRP A 679 3.22 1.17 22.68
N GLU A 680 2.94 2.33 23.29
CA GLU A 680 1.99 3.30 22.75
C GLU A 680 2.48 3.92 21.43
N LEU A 681 1.55 4.31 20.56
CA LEU A 681 1.87 4.83 19.21
C LEU A 681 2.89 5.98 19.19
N PRO A 682 2.86 7.00 20.08
CA PRO A 682 3.88 8.05 20.10
C PRO A 682 5.29 7.51 20.35
N VAL A 683 5.43 6.52 21.25
CA VAL A 683 6.71 5.88 21.56
C VAL A 683 7.20 5.04 20.38
N ARG A 684 6.29 4.31 19.72
CA ARG A 684 6.61 3.57 18.49
C ARG A 684 7.08 4.48 17.37
N ILE A 685 6.44 5.63 17.19
CA ILE A 685 6.87 6.66 16.22
C ILE A 685 8.27 7.16 16.56
N ALA A 686 8.53 7.56 17.81
CA ALA A 686 9.84 8.02 18.24
C ALA A 686 10.93 6.96 18.04
N PHE A 687 10.62 5.71 18.33
CA PHE A 687 11.52 4.57 18.13
C PHE A 687 11.82 4.34 16.65
N ALA A 688 10.80 4.39 15.77
CA ALA A 688 10.99 4.29 14.33
C ALA A 688 11.89 5.43 13.80
N VAL A 689 11.66 6.67 14.23
CA VAL A 689 12.50 7.82 13.86
C VAL A 689 13.96 7.60 14.31
N LEU A 690 14.17 7.11 15.54
CA LEU A 690 15.50 6.83 16.08
C LEU A 690 16.25 5.76 15.27
N LEU A 691 15.55 4.74 14.78
CA LEU A 691 16.15 3.69 13.96
C LEU A 691 16.44 4.14 12.52
N ILE A 692 15.57 4.98 11.94
CA ILE A 692 15.63 5.33 10.52
C ILE A 692 16.48 6.57 10.26
N ALA A 693 16.41 7.61 11.10
CA ALA A 693 17.11 8.87 10.85
C ALA A 693 18.64 8.73 10.71
N PRO A 694 19.34 7.90 11.50
CA PRO A 694 20.78 7.66 11.30
C PRO A 694 21.11 7.07 9.92
N VAL A 695 20.26 6.16 9.41
CA VAL A 695 20.39 5.60 8.07
C VAL A 695 20.24 6.71 7.03
N GLY A 696 19.22 7.57 7.20
CA GLY A 696 19.03 8.76 6.37
C GLY A 696 20.26 9.67 6.35
N ILE A 697 20.90 9.93 7.49
CA ILE A 697 22.12 10.77 7.55
C ILE A 697 23.24 10.17 6.70
N LEU A 698 23.46 8.86 6.76
CA LEU A 698 24.44 8.18 5.91
C LEU A 698 24.07 8.28 4.42
N LEU A 699 22.79 8.11 4.08
CA LEU A 699 22.27 8.23 2.72
C LEU A 699 22.39 9.65 2.14
N GLY A 700 22.42 10.67 2.99
CA GLY A 700 22.52 12.06 2.57
C GLY A 700 23.90 12.51 2.09
N MET A 701 24.94 11.72 2.30
CA MET A 701 26.33 12.08 1.95
C MET A 701 26.73 11.63 0.54
N PRO A 702 26.35 10.44 0.02
CA PRO A 702 26.87 9.89 -1.24
C PRO A 702 26.53 10.70 -2.48
N LEU A 703 25.31 11.18 -2.62
CA LEU A 703 24.89 11.92 -3.81
C LEU A 703 25.59 13.29 -3.93
N PRO A 704 25.55 14.16 -2.90
CA PRO A 704 26.32 15.42 -2.95
C PRO A 704 27.83 15.20 -3.02
N GLY A 705 28.36 14.19 -2.34
CA GLY A 705 29.77 13.83 -2.38
C GLY A 705 30.21 13.42 -3.78
N GLY A 706 29.44 12.53 -4.43
CA GLY A 706 29.67 12.10 -5.80
C GLY A 706 29.59 13.26 -6.81
N LEU A 707 28.59 14.13 -6.67
CA LEU A 707 28.47 15.31 -7.54
C LEU A 707 29.63 16.31 -7.36
N ARG A 708 30.14 16.48 -6.14
CA ARG A 708 31.35 17.34 -5.90
C ARG A 708 32.59 16.74 -6.52
N LEU A 709 32.80 15.43 -6.44
CA LEU A 709 33.92 14.74 -7.05
C LEU A 709 33.79 14.80 -8.58
N LEU A 710 32.59 14.57 -9.11
CA LEU A 710 32.30 14.66 -10.53
C LEU A 710 32.50 16.08 -11.06
N ALA A 711 32.12 17.11 -10.31
CA ALA A 711 32.33 18.51 -10.70
C ALA A 711 33.80 18.89 -10.83
N ALA A 712 34.69 18.28 -10.01
CA ALA A 712 36.12 18.49 -10.06
C ALA A 712 36.81 17.75 -11.24
N ASP A 713 36.25 16.61 -11.63
CA ASP A 713 36.80 15.75 -12.68
C ASP A 713 36.12 15.98 -14.05
N ARG A 714 34.80 15.94 -14.06
CA ARG A 714 33.95 15.90 -15.28
C ARG A 714 32.64 16.67 -15.10
N ALA A 715 32.72 17.98 -14.99
CA ALA A 715 31.53 18.84 -14.80
C ALA A 715 30.47 18.71 -15.93
N ASP A 716 30.91 18.30 -17.12
CA ASP A 716 30.05 18.09 -18.32
C ASP A 716 29.01 16.97 -18.13
N ILE A 717 29.27 15.97 -17.29
CA ILE A 717 28.37 14.83 -17.08
C ILE A 717 27.55 14.89 -15.78
N ILE A 718 27.59 16.00 -15.04
CA ILE A 718 26.74 16.19 -13.83
C ILE A 718 25.26 15.95 -14.13
N PRO A 719 24.67 16.51 -15.22
CA PRO A 719 23.26 16.27 -15.55
C PRO A 719 22.95 14.82 -15.88
N TRP A 720 23.91 14.08 -16.44
CA TRP A 720 23.79 12.64 -16.65
C TRP A 720 23.74 11.89 -15.32
N GLY A 721 24.60 12.24 -14.38
CA GLY A 721 24.61 11.63 -13.05
C GLY A 721 23.25 11.79 -12.34
N TRP A 722 22.68 12.99 -12.40
CA TRP A 722 21.36 13.28 -11.83
C TRP A 722 20.23 12.54 -12.55
N GLY A 723 20.22 12.59 -13.88
CA GLY A 723 19.21 11.91 -14.70
C GLY A 723 19.21 10.39 -14.51
N ILE A 724 20.39 9.78 -14.48
CA ILE A 724 20.55 8.33 -14.25
C ILE A 724 20.17 7.92 -12.82
N ASN A 725 20.52 8.73 -11.83
CA ASN A 725 20.08 8.48 -10.45
C ASN A 725 18.54 8.42 -10.38
N GLY A 726 17.83 9.40 -10.91
CA GLY A 726 16.37 9.41 -10.98
C GLY A 726 15.80 8.24 -11.80
N ALA A 727 16.39 7.95 -12.94
CA ALA A 727 15.99 6.84 -13.80
C ALA A 727 16.07 5.47 -13.08
N PHE A 728 17.19 5.23 -12.40
CA PHE A 728 17.37 3.99 -11.64
C PHE A 728 16.55 3.96 -10.34
N SER A 729 16.14 5.10 -9.81
CA SER A 729 15.14 5.16 -8.73
C SER A 729 13.79 4.64 -9.22
N VAL A 730 13.33 5.04 -10.42
CA VAL A 730 12.07 4.53 -11.01
C VAL A 730 12.10 3.00 -11.16
N VAL A 731 13.17 2.47 -11.76
CA VAL A 731 13.35 1.04 -11.95
C VAL A 731 13.53 0.33 -10.61
N GLY A 732 14.30 0.93 -9.70
CA GLY A 732 14.59 0.42 -8.36
C GLY A 732 13.35 0.22 -7.50
N ALA A 733 12.38 1.13 -7.58
CA ALA A 733 11.11 1.02 -6.85
C ALA A 733 10.34 -0.23 -7.27
N THR A 734 10.21 -0.46 -8.57
CA THR A 734 9.52 -1.64 -9.12
C THR A 734 10.27 -2.93 -8.82
N LEU A 735 11.62 -2.88 -8.93
CA LEU A 735 12.49 -4.01 -8.62
C LEU A 735 12.43 -4.39 -7.14
N ALA A 736 12.34 -3.42 -6.23
CA ALA A 736 12.22 -3.66 -4.80
C ALA A 736 10.97 -4.48 -4.47
N VAL A 737 9.82 -4.12 -5.05
CA VAL A 737 8.57 -4.87 -4.88
C VAL A 737 8.68 -6.26 -5.49
N PHE A 738 9.27 -6.39 -6.67
CA PHE A 738 9.48 -7.70 -7.31
C PHE A 738 10.35 -8.63 -6.46
N ILE A 739 11.45 -8.13 -5.90
CA ILE A 739 12.32 -8.91 -5.00
C ILE A 739 11.56 -9.28 -3.73
N ALA A 740 10.87 -8.32 -3.11
CA ALA A 740 10.14 -8.54 -1.87
C ALA A 740 9.05 -9.62 -2.01
N MET A 741 8.28 -9.58 -3.10
CA MET A 741 7.24 -10.58 -3.39
C MET A 741 7.78 -12.01 -3.52
N ASN A 742 8.92 -12.16 -4.16
CA ASN A 742 9.48 -13.47 -4.45
C ASN A 742 10.34 -14.01 -3.31
N TRP A 743 11.11 -13.14 -2.63
CA TRP A 743 12.13 -13.57 -1.67
C TRP A 743 12.06 -12.87 -0.30
N GLY A 744 11.15 -11.90 -0.13
CA GLY A 744 10.94 -11.20 1.14
C GLY A 744 11.75 -9.90 1.30
N PHE A 745 11.42 -9.16 2.35
CA PHE A 745 12.05 -7.86 2.64
C PHE A 745 13.49 -7.98 3.11
N SER A 746 13.85 -9.09 3.79
CA SER A 746 15.23 -9.35 4.20
C SER A 746 16.17 -9.46 2.99
N VAL A 747 15.74 -10.16 1.93
CA VAL A 747 16.51 -10.26 0.68
C VAL A 747 16.55 -8.91 -0.04
N THR A 748 15.50 -8.11 0.02
CA THR A 748 15.47 -6.76 -0.55
C THR A 748 16.49 -5.85 0.14
N LEU A 749 16.58 -5.89 1.47
CA LEU A 749 17.62 -5.17 2.25
C LEU A 749 19.04 -5.65 1.93
N MET A 750 19.25 -6.97 1.79
CA MET A 750 20.53 -7.52 1.37
C MET A 750 20.92 -7.06 -0.04
N SER A 751 19.94 -6.98 -0.96
CA SER A 751 20.14 -6.45 -2.30
C SER A 751 20.56 -4.97 -2.27
N ALA A 752 19.94 -4.17 -1.42
CA ALA A 752 20.35 -2.78 -1.18
C ALA A 752 21.81 -2.71 -0.67
N ALA A 753 22.18 -3.56 0.30
CA ALA A 753 23.54 -3.62 0.83
C ALA A 753 24.58 -3.93 -0.26
N VAL A 754 24.28 -4.90 -1.12
CA VAL A 754 25.16 -5.26 -2.27
C VAL A 754 25.30 -4.08 -3.23
N VAL A 755 24.21 -3.40 -3.56
CA VAL A 755 24.22 -2.24 -4.47
C VAL A 755 25.05 -1.09 -3.89
N TYR A 756 24.92 -0.78 -2.57
CA TYR A 756 25.74 0.24 -1.93
C TYR A 756 27.21 -0.15 -1.79
N ALA A 757 27.52 -1.42 -1.53
CA ALA A 757 28.89 -1.91 -1.56
C ALA A 757 29.52 -1.78 -2.96
N LEU A 758 28.77 -2.10 -4.01
CA LEU A 758 29.22 -1.90 -5.39
C LEU A 758 29.46 -0.41 -5.69
N ALA A 759 28.57 0.50 -5.25
CA ALA A 759 28.77 1.93 -5.39
C ALA A 759 30.07 2.41 -4.71
N ALA A 760 30.35 1.90 -3.50
CA ALA A 760 31.61 2.20 -2.81
C ALA A 760 32.84 1.73 -3.59
N LEU A 761 32.82 0.52 -4.13
CA LEU A 761 33.90 -0.04 -4.97
C LEU A 761 34.09 0.74 -6.27
N LEU A 762 33.01 1.14 -6.95
CA LEU A 762 33.07 1.97 -8.14
C LEU A 762 33.76 3.31 -7.84
N LEU A 763 33.38 3.96 -6.74
CA LEU A 763 33.96 5.24 -6.35
C LEU A 763 35.44 5.12 -5.95
N GLN A 764 35.88 3.98 -5.42
CA GLN A 764 37.29 3.71 -5.12
C GLN A 764 38.11 3.54 -6.40
N ARG A 765 37.60 2.82 -7.41
CA ARG A 765 38.31 2.50 -8.64
C ARG A 765 38.49 3.69 -9.60
N HIS A 766 37.54 4.60 -9.63
CA HIS A 766 37.57 5.79 -10.53
C HIS A 766 38.55 6.88 -10.05
N ALA A 767 39.42 6.61 -9.17
CA ALA A 767 40.35 7.52 -8.55
C ALA A 767 41.81 7.32 -8.94
N HIS A 768 42.07 6.40 -9.78
CA HIS A 768 43.35 6.20 -10.41
C HIS A 768 43.22 6.52 -11.91
#